data_fa71764dfd739595249b3bba229e41cd
#
_entry.id   fa71764dfd739595249b3bba229e41cd
#
_cell.length_a   1.000
_cell.length_b   1.000
_cell.length_c   1.000
_cell.angle_alpha   90.00
_cell.angle_beta   90.00
_cell.angle_gamma   90.00
#
_symmetry.space_group_name_H-M   'P 1'
#
loop_
_entity.id
_entity.type
_entity.pdbx_description
1 polymer ?
#
loop_
_entity_poly.entity_id
_entity_poly.type
_entity_poly.pdbx_seq_one_letter_code
_entity_poly.pdbx_strand_id
1 'polypeptide(L)'
;MSIKIALAGNPNCGKTTLFNALTGSNQFVGNWPGVTVEKKEGKLKGHKDVAIMDLPGIYSLSPYTLEEVVARNYLINERPDAIINIVDGTNIERNLYLSTQIMELGIPVIMAVNMVDLLSRNGITLNTAKLSEKLGCEVVEISALKGTGIKEAADKAVKLAQSKKVNKLVHKFSDEVESVIEAVEGKIGLDVADEQKRFFAIKLLERDDKIGQLMTSVPDVSEEIAKLEKDFDDDTESIITNERYTYISSIIDECVKKAHNKDKLSTSDKIDKIVTNRILALPIFAAVMFLVYYIAMVTVGSAATDWANDGLFGDGFHLFGIGTSAYEEVEEEYGDSDEIIAAYVESLGSKGEAIADAIDTEADDYDSEEAVKALTSLKAMVKSTDTVDYTVEDEETLETTVDTADADAIKEAIDLAIQYDGAAPDPADYGVWVPGIPVLIEDGLDAIGCADWLKGLILDGIVAGVGAVLGFVPQMLVLFLLLAILEACGYMARIAFIMDRIFRRFGLSGKSFIPILIGTGCGVPGIMASRTIENERDRRMTIMTTTFIPCGAKTPFIAMIAGAIFGGSPWVATSAYFIGMAAIIVSGIILKKTKLFSGDPAPFVMELPAYHIPTVGNVLRSMWERGWSFIKKAGTIILLSTIVVWFTTYFGFTDDGFRMLAEDEIDMSILAKIGSAICWIFTPLGWGNWQAAVASITGLVAKENIVGTMGILYGGGDLSPYAALALEFTKLAGFSFLTFNLLCAPCFAAIGAIKREMNSAKWTWTAIGYQCGFAYVVSLCIYNIGRLIADGAFSIWTVAAILLVVGFLYLLFRPTKEAKEYKKAAGVD
;
A
#
# COMPACT_ATOMS: atom_id res chain seq x y z
N MET A 1 -3.94 -35.24 -32.75
CA MET A 1 -3.23 -34.31 -31.83
C MET A 1 -4.00 -33.04 -31.76
N SER A 2 -4.23 -32.49 -30.58
CA SER A 2 -4.87 -31.18 -30.44
C SER A 2 -3.87 -30.09 -30.87
N ILE A 3 -4.31 -29.18 -31.74
CA ILE A 3 -3.52 -28.03 -32.18
C ILE A 3 -3.40 -27.06 -31.02
N LYS A 4 -2.18 -26.58 -30.71
CA LYS A 4 -1.91 -25.57 -29.68
C LYS A 4 -1.56 -24.26 -30.35
N ILE A 5 -2.31 -23.20 -30.06
CA ILE A 5 -2.03 -21.83 -30.54
C ILE A 5 -1.74 -20.94 -29.35
N ALA A 6 -0.62 -20.22 -29.38
CA ALA A 6 -0.29 -19.24 -28.36
C ALA A 6 -0.73 -17.82 -28.74
N LEU A 7 -1.26 -17.07 -27.78
CA LEU A 7 -1.47 -15.62 -27.93
C LEU A 7 -0.29 -14.89 -27.27
N ALA A 8 0.45 -14.13 -28.05
CA ALA A 8 1.56 -13.31 -27.60
C ALA A 8 1.32 -11.84 -27.94
N GLY A 9 1.83 -10.92 -27.17
CA GLY A 9 1.72 -9.48 -27.41
C GLY A 9 2.07 -8.65 -26.19
N ASN A 10 2.26 -7.36 -26.43
CA ASN A 10 2.60 -6.42 -25.39
C ASN A 10 1.48 -6.26 -24.35
N PRO A 11 1.79 -5.79 -23.13
CA PRO A 11 0.77 -5.36 -22.20
C PRO A 11 -0.15 -4.30 -22.86
N ASN A 12 -1.44 -4.36 -22.55
CA ASN A 12 -2.49 -3.44 -23.05
C ASN A 12 -2.78 -3.47 -24.57
N CYS A 13 -2.19 -4.35 -25.35
CA CYS A 13 -2.53 -4.52 -26.76
C CYS A 13 -3.92 -5.12 -27.03
N GLY A 14 -4.67 -5.49 -25.97
CA GLY A 14 -6.01 -6.09 -26.08
C GLY A 14 -6.02 -7.62 -26.13
N LYS A 15 -4.93 -8.28 -25.67
CA LYS A 15 -4.73 -9.74 -25.68
C LYS A 15 -5.83 -10.48 -24.91
N THR A 16 -6.11 -10.10 -23.68
CA THR A 16 -7.17 -10.73 -22.85
C THR A 16 -8.56 -10.55 -23.46
N THR A 17 -8.84 -9.40 -24.08
CA THR A 17 -10.10 -9.15 -24.79
C THR A 17 -10.24 -10.09 -25.98
N LEU A 18 -9.19 -10.28 -26.76
CA LEU A 18 -9.16 -11.21 -27.88
C LEU A 18 -9.30 -12.66 -27.41
N PHE A 19 -8.59 -13.06 -26.35
CA PHE A 19 -8.69 -14.40 -25.76
C PHE A 19 -10.13 -14.73 -25.34
N ASN A 20 -10.79 -13.81 -24.63
CA ASN A 20 -12.17 -13.96 -24.20
C ASN A 20 -13.15 -14.07 -25.40
N ALA A 21 -12.89 -13.31 -26.45
CA ALA A 21 -13.72 -13.37 -27.67
C ALA A 21 -13.56 -14.72 -28.40
N LEU A 22 -12.34 -15.26 -28.46
CA LEU A 22 -12.01 -16.52 -29.12
C LEU A 22 -12.50 -17.75 -28.34
N THR A 23 -12.39 -17.76 -27.02
CA THR A 23 -12.67 -18.96 -26.17
C THR A 23 -14.05 -18.93 -25.52
N GLY A 24 -14.59 -17.75 -25.19
CA GLY A 24 -15.86 -17.60 -24.48
C GLY A 24 -15.76 -18.06 -23.03
N SER A 25 -16.78 -18.81 -22.55
CA SER A 25 -16.84 -19.31 -21.16
C SER A 25 -16.02 -20.56 -20.88
N ASN A 26 -15.45 -21.21 -21.90
CA ASN A 26 -14.69 -22.46 -21.77
C ASN A 26 -13.20 -22.18 -21.54
N GLN A 27 -12.87 -21.64 -20.35
CA GLN A 27 -11.51 -21.27 -19.97
C GLN A 27 -11.08 -22.04 -18.72
N PHE A 28 -9.82 -22.43 -18.69
CA PHE A 28 -9.13 -22.91 -17.50
C PHE A 28 -8.17 -21.82 -17.03
N VAL A 29 -8.27 -21.45 -15.75
CA VAL A 29 -7.42 -20.46 -15.11
C VAL A 29 -6.64 -21.14 -13.99
N GLY A 30 -5.35 -21.00 -13.99
CA GLY A 30 -4.45 -21.54 -12.98
C GLY A 30 -3.16 -20.71 -12.92
N ASN A 31 -2.14 -21.26 -12.31
CA ASN A 31 -0.81 -20.63 -12.32
C ASN A 31 0.16 -21.48 -13.15
N TRP A 32 1.17 -20.83 -13.73
CA TRP A 32 2.28 -21.54 -14.37
C TRP A 32 3.06 -22.34 -13.31
N PRO A 33 3.54 -23.54 -13.62
CA PRO A 33 4.28 -24.37 -12.66
C PRO A 33 5.45 -23.62 -12.02
N GLY A 34 5.49 -23.60 -10.69
CA GLY A 34 6.59 -23.02 -9.92
C GLY A 34 6.63 -21.49 -9.81
N VAL A 35 5.67 -20.78 -10.39
CA VAL A 35 5.59 -19.32 -10.36
C VAL A 35 4.17 -18.81 -10.09
N THR A 36 4.05 -17.55 -9.68
CA THR A 36 2.75 -16.89 -9.37
C THR A 36 2.09 -16.24 -10.58
N VAL A 37 2.63 -16.49 -11.78
CA VAL A 37 2.08 -15.94 -13.02
C VAL A 37 0.85 -16.72 -13.45
N GLU A 38 -0.23 -16.01 -13.78
CA GLU A 38 -1.50 -16.61 -14.17
C GLU A 38 -1.41 -17.30 -15.54
N LYS A 39 -1.90 -18.53 -15.62
CA LYS A 39 -2.02 -19.34 -16.85
C LYS A 39 -3.47 -19.40 -17.28
N LYS A 40 -3.77 -18.99 -18.50
CA LYS A 40 -5.11 -19.10 -19.09
C LYS A 40 -5.07 -19.96 -20.34
N GLU A 41 -5.89 -20.99 -20.34
CA GLU A 41 -6.03 -21.91 -21.47
C GLU A 41 -7.52 -22.05 -21.82
N GLY A 42 -7.85 -22.06 -23.12
CA GLY A 42 -9.23 -22.19 -23.55
C GLY A 42 -9.36 -22.90 -24.91
N LYS A 43 -10.54 -23.44 -25.21
CA LYS A 43 -10.84 -24.04 -26.52
C LYS A 43 -11.36 -23.00 -27.48
N LEU A 44 -10.85 -23.02 -28.71
CA LEU A 44 -11.29 -22.12 -29.76
C LEU A 44 -12.76 -22.38 -30.13
N LYS A 45 -13.59 -21.33 -30.15
CA LYS A 45 -14.98 -21.41 -30.63
C LYS A 45 -15.01 -21.91 -32.08
N GLY A 46 -15.80 -22.96 -32.35
CA GLY A 46 -15.92 -23.56 -33.68
C GLY A 46 -14.90 -24.66 -34.02
N HIS A 47 -13.83 -24.79 -33.21
CA HIS A 47 -12.77 -25.79 -33.41
C HIS A 47 -12.48 -26.51 -32.09
N LYS A 48 -13.14 -27.66 -31.84
CA LYS A 48 -13.04 -28.38 -30.55
C LYS A 48 -11.64 -28.95 -30.27
N ASP A 49 -10.84 -29.17 -31.31
CA ASP A 49 -9.52 -29.79 -31.25
C ASP A 49 -8.38 -28.74 -31.19
N VAL A 50 -8.72 -27.45 -31.05
CA VAL A 50 -7.74 -26.35 -30.98
C VAL A 50 -7.78 -25.73 -29.59
N ALA A 51 -6.64 -25.74 -28.90
CA ALA A 51 -6.42 -25.09 -27.64
C ALA A 51 -5.68 -23.76 -27.85
N ILE A 52 -6.17 -22.71 -27.20
CA ILE A 52 -5.52 -21.39 -27.18
C ILE A 52 -4.93 -21.17 -25.81
N MET A 53 -3.65 -20.79 -25.76
CA MET A 53 -2.91 -20.43 -24.57
C MET A 53 -2.71 -18.91 -24.53
N ASP A 54 -3.19 -18.24 -23.50
CA ASP A 54 -2.92 -16.82 -23.26
C ASP A 54 -1.57 -16.66 -22.52
N LEU A 55 -0.56 -16.16 -23.21
CA LEU A 55 0.74 -15.88 -22.59
C LEU A 55 0.66 -14.56 -21.81
N PRO A 56 1.49 -14.35 -20.78
CA PRO A 56 1.62 -13.04 -20.11
C PRO A 56 1.91 -11.93 -21.13
N GLY A 57 1.50 -10.70 -20.81
CA GLY A 57 1.88 -9.54 -21.62
C GLY A 57 3.34 -9.19 -21.40
N ILE A 58 4.12 -9.19 -22.47
CA ILE A 58 5.57 -9.00 -22.42
C ILE A 58 6.02 -7.95 -23.46
N TYR A 59 7.10 -7.25 -23.15
CA TYR A 59 7.70 -6.30 -24.10
C TYR A 59 8.86 -6.91 -24.90
N SER A 60 9.51 -7.92 -24.34
CA SER A 60 10.65 -8.60 -24.90
C SER A 60 10.68 -10.07 -24.49
N LEU A 61 11.43 -10.89 -25.20
CA LEU A 61 11.77 -12.25 -24.80
C LEU A 61 13.09 -12.29 -23.98
N SER A 62 13.58 -11.14 -23.54
CA SER A 62 14.70 -11.03 -22.60
C SER A 62 14.21 -11.26 -21.16
N PRO A 63 15.00 -11.90 -20.26
CA PRO A 63 14.53 -12.40 -18.96
C PRO A 63 14.55 -11.36 -17.84
N TYR A 64 14.01 -10.17 -18.07
CA TYR A 64 13.97 -9.11 -17.04
C TYR A 64 12.85 -9.33 -16.02
N THR A 65 11.73 -9.91 -16.46
CA THR A 65 10.55 -10.17 -15.59
C THR A 65 10.23 -11.65 -15.55
N LEU A 66 9.47 -12.08 -14.53
CA LEU A 66 9.00 -13.47 -14.43
C LEU A 66 8.05 -13.84 -15.58
N GLU A 67 7.23 -12.88 -16.00
CA GLU A 67 6.30 -13.00 -17.12
C GLU A 67 7.04 -13.26 -18.43
N GLU A 68 8.14 -12.55 -18.68
CA GLU A 68 8.99 -12.73 -19.87
C GLU A 68 9.69 -14.08 -19.84
N VAL A 69 10.18 -14.51 -18.67
CA VAL A 69 10.78 -15.84 -18.52
C VAL A 69 9.76 -16.94 -18.80
N VAL A 70 8.54 -16.82 -18.27
CA VAL A 70 7.46 -17.80 -18.48
C VAL A 70 7.06 -17.89 -19.94
N ALA A 71 6.81 -16.73 -20.58
CA ALA A 71 6.42 -16.69 -21.99
C ALA A 71 7.51 -17.26 -22.89
N ARG A 72 8.76 -16.89 -22.68
CA ARG A 72 9.91 -17.39 -23.42
C ARG A 72 10.07 -18.90 -23.26
N ASN A 73 10.07 -19.40 -22.03
CA ASN A 73 10.23 -20.83 -21.76
C ASN A 73 9.10 -21.65 -22.38
N TYR A 74 7.88 -21.14 -22.38
CA TYR A 74 6.76 -21.80 -23.06
C TYR A 74 6.98 -21.86 -24.58
N LEU A 75 7.36 -20.74 -25.20
CA LEU A 75 7.56 -20.69 -26.65
C LEU A 75 8.74 -21.57 -27.12
N ILE A 76 9.83 -21.65 -26.34
CA ILE A 76 11.01 -22.45 -26.67
C ILE A 76 10.76 -23.94 -26.39
N ASN A 77 10.24 -24.31 -25.22
CA ASN A 77 10.18 -25.71 -24.78
C ASN A 77 8.91 -26.41 -25.26
N GLU A 78 7.73 -25.74 -25.18
CA GLU A 78 6.44 -26.34 -25.57
C GLU A 78 6.17 -26.22 -27.08
N ARG A 79 6.82 -25.28 -27.78
CA ARG A 79 6.71 -25.04 -29.22
C ARG A 79 5.27 -25.16 -29.73
N PRO A 80 4.39 -24.17 -29.52
CA PRO A 80 3.02 -24.20 -30.03
C PRO A 80 3.03 -24.33 -31.55
N ASP A 81 1.97 -24.91 -32.13
CA ASP A 81 1.83 -25.12 -33.54
C ASP A 81 1.71 -23.83 -34.36
N ALA A 82 1.23 -22.76 -33.73
CA ALA A 82 1.24 -21.39 -34.28
C ALA A 82 1.16 -20.35 -33.15
N ILE A 83 1.55 -19.11 -33.48
CA ILE A 83 1.42 -17.95 -32.60
C ILE A 83 0.52 -16.91 -33.26
N ILE A 84 -0.45 -16.38 -32.54
CA ILE A 84 -1.15 -15.13 -32.88
C ILE A 84 -0.45 -14.02 -32.10
N ASN A 85 0.35 -13.22 -32.78
CA ASN A 85 1.00 -12.04 -32.22
C ASN A 85 0.08 -10.83 -32.31
N ILE A 86 -0.38 -10.31 -31.17
CA ILE A 86 -1.28 -9.18 -31.10
C ILE A 86 -0.46 -7.90 -30.96
N VAL A 87 -0.70 -6.99 -31.89
CA VAL A 87 0.01 -5.72 -32.01
C VAL A 87 -0.98 -4.57 -31.84
N ASP A 88 -0.69 -3.63 -30.96
CA ASP A 88 -1.43 -2.38 -30.86
C ASP A 88 -1.09 -1.48 -32.07
N GLY A 89 -2.05 -1.29 -32.96
CA GLY A 89 -1.88 -0.46 -34.15
C GLY A 89 -1.60 1.02 -33.84
N THR A 90 -2.02 1.51 -32.69
CA THR A 90 -1.78 2.92 -32.30
C THR A 90 -0.33 3.16 -31.85
N ASN A 91 0.35 2.09 -31.37
CA ASN A 91 1.74 2.09 -30.94
C ASN A 91 2.56 0.99 -31.67
N ILE A 92 2.39 0.88 -32.97
CA ILE A 92 2.90 -0.23 -33.76
C ILE A 92 4.41 -0.36 -33.68
N GLU A 93 5.16 0.74 -33.71
CA GLU A 93 6.62 0.77 -33.67
C GLU A 93 7.19 -0.03 -32.49
N ARG A 94 6.68 0.24 -31.31
CA ARG A 94 7.12 -0.43 -30.09
C ARG A 94 6.69 -1.90 -30.03
N ASN A 95 5.49 -2.20 -30.51
CA ASN A 95 4.97 -3.57 -30.52
C ASN A 95 5.73 -4.46 -31.49
N LEU A 96 6.29 -3.89 -32.57
CA LEU A 96 7.12 -4.61 -33.51
C LEU A 96 8.43 -5.12 -32.90
N TYR A 97 8.93 -4.53 -31.81
CA TYR A 97 10.13 -5.01 -31.13
C TYR A 97 9.96 -6.47 -30.63
N LEU A 98 8.87 -6.77 -29.96
CA LEU A 98 8.53 -8.14 -29.57
C LEU A 98 8.25 -9.01 -30.80
N SER A 99 7.57 -8.45 -31.81
CA SER A 99 7.22 -9.19 -33.03
C SER A 99 8.46 -9.70 -33.78
N THR A 100 9.51 -8.89 -33.87
CA THR A 100 10.77 -9.33 -34.50
C THR A 100 11.41 -10.49 -33.74
N GLN A 101 11.41 -10.48 -32.42
CA GLN A 101 11.93 -11.56 -31.58
C GLN A 101 11.10 -12.85 -31.68
N ILE A 102 9.77 -12.74 -31.75
CA ILE A 102 8.89 -13.91 -31.94
C ILE A 102 9.15 -14.58 -33.28
N MET A 103 9.43 -13.80 -34.32
CA MET A 103 9.74 -14.34 -35.66
C MET A 103 11.05 -15.08 -35.71
N GLU A 104 12.02 -14.74 -34.89
CA GLU A 104 13.32 -15.41 -34.77
C GLU A 104 13.24 -16.80 -34.14
N LEU A 105 12.13 -17.13 -33.45
CA LEU A 105 11.92 -18.44 -32.82
C LEU A 105 11.63 -19.59 -33.83
N GLY A 106 11.39 -19.30 -35.09
CA GLY A 106 11.07 -20.31 -36.10
C GLY A 106 9.74 -21.04 -35.86
N ILE A 107 8.75 -20.37 -35.23
CA ILE A 107 7.39 -20.86 -35.04
C ILE A 107 6.48 -20.15 -36.05
N PRO A 108 5.44 -20.80 -36.61
CA PRO A 108 4.48 -20.15 -37.49
C PRO A 108 3.75 -19.00 -36.79
N VAL A 109 3.79 -17.77 -37.33
CA VAL A 109 3.25 -16.56 -36.74
C VAL A 109 2.21 -15.90 -37.64
N ILE A 110 1.10 -15.48 -37.07
CA ILE A 110 0.15 -14.53 -37.66
C ILE A 110 0.16 -13.26 -36.82
N MET A 111 0.25 -12.11 -37.46
CA MET A 111 0.15 -10.83 -36.80
C MET A 111 -1.29 -10.31 -36.85
N ALA A 112 -1.87 -10.05 -35.67
CA ALA A 112 -3.17 -9.45 -35.51
C ALA A 112 -3.01 -7.99 -35.06
N VAL A 113 -3.19 -7.02 -35.98
CA VAL A 113 -3.11 -5.61 -35.65
C VAL A 113 -4.45 -5.17 -35.07
N ASN A 114 -4.46 -4.87 -33.77
CA ASN A 114 -5.65 -4.46 -33.02
C ASN A 114 -5.84 -2.95 -33.00
N MET A 115 -7.01 -2.50 -32.54
CA MET A 115 -7.39 -1.08 -32.41
C MET A 115 -7.48 -0.33 -33.75
N VAL A 116 -7.84 -1.03 -34.84
CA VAL A 116 -7.98 -0.43 -36.18
C VAL A 116 -9.06 0.67 -36.23
N ASP A 117 -10.07 0.53 -35.37
CA ASP A 117 -11.11 1.57 -35.22
C ASP A 117 -10.54 2.89 -34.66
N LEU A 118 -9.47 2.83 -33.85
CA LEU A 118 -8.77 4.02 -33.37
C LEU A 118 -7.82 4.58 -34.42
N LEU A 119 -7.16 3.74 -35.21
CA LEU A 119 -6.32 4.17 -36.35
C LEU A 119 -7.13 5.04 -37.31
N SER A 120 -8.29 4.56 -37.73
CA SER A 120 -9.19 5.29 -38.64
C SER A 120 -9.65 6.63 -38.05
N ARG A 121 -9.94 6.70 -36.76
CA ARG A 121 -10.29 7.94 -36.06
C ARG A 121 -9.13 8.94 -36.01
N ASN A 122 -7.90 8.45 -35.90
CA ASN A 122 -6.69 9.27 -35.80
C ASN A 122 -6.12 9.63 -37.17
N GLY A 123 -6.79 9.26 -38.29
CA GLY A 123 -6.32 9.50 -39.63
C GLY A 123 -5.02 8.77 -39.98
N ILE A 124 -4.75 7.65 -39.32
CA ILE A 124 -3.62 6.78 -39.56
C ILE A 124 -4.07 5.66 -40.49
N THR A 125 -3.36 5.47 -41.61
CA THR A 125 -3.59 4.36 -42.56
C THR A 125 -2.41 3.42 -42.51
N LEU A 126 -2.69 2.13 -42.32
CA LEU A 126 -1.69 1.06 -42.30
C LEU A 126 -1.77 0.28 -43.62
N ASN A 127 -0.64 0.10 -44.26
CA ASN A 127 -0.57 -0.80 -45.45
C ASN A 127 -0.20 -2.22 -44.98
N THR A 128 -1.24 -3.03 -44.72
CA THR A 128 -1.08 -4.41 -44.21
C THR A 128 -0.37 -5.33 -45.21
N ALA A 129 -0.53 -5.10 -46.51
CA ALA A 129 0.16 -5.91 -47.55
C ALA A 129 1.67 -5.68 -47.51
N LYS A 130 2.12 -4.42 -47.46
CA LYS A 130 3.53 -4.08 -47.30
C LYS A 130 4.11 -4.55 -45.97
N LEU A 131 3.34 -4.40 -44.91
CA LEU A 131 3.74 -4.86 -43.57
C LEU A 131 3.92 -6.39 -43.56
N SER A 132 3.03 -7.13 -44.23
CA SER A 132 3.13 -8.56 -44.38
C SER A 132 4.40 -8.99 -45.18
N GLU A 133 4.69 -8.25 -46.26
CA GLU A 133 5.90 -8.50 -47.09
C GLU A 133 7.19 -8.24 -46.30
N LYS A 134 7.27 -7.13 -45.58
CA LYS A 134 8.45 -6.74 -44.76
C LYS A 134 8.69 -7.67 -43.58
N LEU A 135 7.65 -8.11 -42.90
CA LEU A 135 7.75 -9.01 -41.75
C LEU A 135 7.82 -10.49 -42.15
N GLY A 136 7.40 -10.86 -43.35
CA GLY A 136 7.37 -12.25 -43.78
C GLY A 136 6.26 -13.10 -43.14
N CYS A 137 5.22 -12.48 -42.60
CA CYS A 137 4.08 -13.16 -41.97
C CYS A 137 2.75 -12.55 -42.44
N GLU A 138 1.66 -13.31 -42.35
CA GLU A 138 0.32 -12.78 -42.64
C GLU A 138 -0.09 -11.76 -41.58
N VAL A 139 -0.63 -10.62 -42.05
CA VAL A 139 -1.13 -9.54 -41.18
C VAL A 139 -2.65 -9.45 -41.31
N VAL A 140 -3.37 -9.41 -40.21
CA VAL A 140 -4.83 -9.28 -40.14
C VAL A 140 -5.20 -8.07 -39.28
N GLU A 141 -6.08 -7.24 -39.79
CA GLU A 141 -6.64 -6.13 -39.05
C GLU A 141 -7.79 -6.61 -38.14
N ILE A 142 -7.74 -6.27 -36.86
CA ILE A 142 -8.77 -6.64 -35.90
C ILE A 142 -9.20 -5.46 -35.04
N SER A 143 -10.42 -5.54 -34.53
CA SER A 143 -10.84 -4.77 -33.35
C SER A 143 -11.41 -5.75 -32.33
N ALA A 144 -10.61 -6.08 -31.33
CA ALA A 144 -11.00 -7.02 -30.27
C ALA A 144 -12.24 -6.51 -29.50
N LEU A 145 -12.38 -5.20 -29.33
CA LEU A 145 -13.51 -4.57 -28.66
C LEU A 145 -14.81 -4.66 -29.49
N LYS A 146 -14.71 -4.48 -30.81
CA LYS A 146 -15.88 -4.52 -31.72
C LYS A 146 -16.17 -5.92 -32.28
N GLY A 147 -15.27 -6.86 -32.07
CA GLY A 147 -15.40 -8.22 -32.56
C GLY A 147 -15.10 -8.40 -34.07
N THR A 148 -14.55 -7.38 -34.74
CA THR A 148 -14.24 -7.45 -36.18
C THR A 148 -12.88 -8.09 -36.45
N GLY A 149 -12.76 -8.91 -37.53
CA GLY A 149 -11.50 -9.55 -37.95
C GLY A 149 -11.08 -10.75 -37.09
N ILE A 150 -11.69 -10.98 -35.92
CA ILE A 150 -11.26 -12.02 -34.95
C ILE A 150 -11.37 -13.42 -35.53
N LYS A 151 -12.47 -13.73 -36.21
CA LYS A 151 -12.71 -15.04 -36.82
C LYS A 151 -11.70 -15.31 -37.94
N GLU A 152 -11.42 -14.29 -38.77
CA GLU A 152 -10.46 -14.40 -39.85
C GLU A 152 -9.04 -14.69 -39.32
N ALA A 153 -8.60 -13.98 -38.26
CA ALA A 153 -7.32 -14.22 -37.61
C ALA A 153 -7.22 -15.66 -37.05
N ALA A 154 -8.30 -16.12 -36.41
CA ALA A 154 -8.35 -17.48 -35.88
C ALA A 154 -8.30 -18.57 -36.98
N ASP A 155 -9.13 -18.43 -38.03
CA ASP A 155 -9.18 -19.40 -39.14
C ASP A 155 -7.82 -19.46 -39.88
N LYS A 156 -7.16 -18.32 -40.07
CA LYS A 156 -5.82 -18.26 -40.65
C LYS A 156 -4.76 -18.92 -39.75
N ALA A 157 -4.81 -18.68 -38.42
CA ALA A 157 -3.90 -19.29 -37.47
C ALA A 157 -4.06 -20.82 -37.45
N VAL A 158 -5.29 -21.35 -37.52
CA VAL A 158 -5.55 -22.79 -37.58
C VAL A 158 -5.01 -23.38 -38.89
N LYS A 159 -5.22 -22.72 -40.01
CA LYS A 159 -4.66 -23.17 -41.32
C LYS A 159 -3.14 -23.18 -41.30
N LEU A 160 -2.53 -22.14 -40.71
CA LEU A 160 -1.06 -22.05 -40.61
C LEU A 160 -0.51 -23.17 -39.73
N ALA A 161 -1.14 -23.42 -38.57
CA ALA A 161 -0.78 -24.49 -37.64
C ALA A 161 -0.86 -25.89 -38.32
N GLN A 162 -1.90 -26.12 -39.16
CA GLN A 162 -2.07 -27.36 -39.90
C GLN A 162 -1.00 -27.54 -40.98
N SER A 163 -0.59 -26.46 -41.65
CA SER A 163 0.39 -26.52 -42.71
C SER A 163 1.81 -26.72 -42.19
N LYS A 164 2.08 -26.42 -40.91
CA LYS A 164 3.42 -26.44 -40.29
C LYS A 164 4.47 -25.60 -41.05
N LYS A 165 4.02 -24.65 -41.86
CA LYS A 165 4.91 -23.83 -42.69
C LYS A 165 5.45 -22.70 -41.82
N VAL A 166 6.73 -22.72 -41.51
CA VAL A 166 7.44 -21.66 -40.82
C VAL A 166 7.52 -20.41 -41.73
N ASN A 167 7.33 -19.25 -41.14
CA ASN A 167 7.43 -17.96 -41.82
C ASN A 167 8.86 -17.74 -42.30
N LYS A 168 9.02 -17.16 -43.49
CA LYS A 168 10.35 -16.80 -43.97
C LYS A 168 10.81 -15.56 -43.17
N LEU A 169 11.93 -15.68 -42.45
CA LEU A 169 12.56 -14.55 -41.80
C LEU A 169 13.10 -13.59 -42.85
N VAL A 170 12.60 -12.37 -42.89
CA VAL A 170 12.99 -11.30 -43.80
C VAL A 170 13.90 -10.29 -43.10
N HIS A 171 13.81 -10.23 -41.78
CA HIS A 171 14.58 -9.32 -40.95
C HIS A 171 16.09 -9.60 -41.02
N LYS A 172 16.86 -8.57 -41.37
CA LYS A 172 18.31 -8.57 -41.35
C LYS A 172 18.83 -7.31 -40.69
N PHE A 173 19.88 -7.47 -39.92
CA PHE A 173 20.67 -6.38 -39.34
C PHE A 173 21.68 -5.83 -40.37
N SER A 174 22.56 -4.93 -39.94
CA SER A 174 23.70 -4.51 -40.78
C SER A 174 24.58 -5.68 -41.15
N ASP A 175 25.28 -5.58 -42.28
CA ASP A 175 26.11 -6.69 -42.80
C ASP A 175 27.20 -7.08 -41.78
N GLU A 176 27.72 -6.12 -41.02
CA GLU A 176 28.72 -6.33 -39.99
C GLU A 176 28.14 -7.20 -38.84
N VAL A 177 26.93 -6.86 -38.33
CA VAL A 177 26.27 -7.60 -37.27
C VAL A 177 25.81 -8.98 -37.76
N GLU A 178 25.26 -9.08 -39.00
CA GLU A 178 24.84 -10.36 -39.59
C GLU A 178 26.01 -11.34 -39.68
N SER A 179 27.19 -10.88 -40.11
CA SER A 179 28.39 -11.73 -40.23
C SER A 179 28.78 -12.34 -38.87
N VAL A 180 28.59 -11.62 -37.79
CA VAL A 180 28.89 -12.10 -36.43
C VAL A 180 27.81 -13.08 -35.96
N ILE A 181 26.54 -12.81 -36.24
CA ILE A 181 25.43 -13.71 -35.90
C ILE A 181 25.61 -15.05 -36.61
N GLU A 182 25.93 -15.07 -37.93
CA GLU A 182 26.20 -16.28 -38.70
C GLU A 182 27.39 -17.07 -38.13
N ALA A 183 28.43 -16.38 -37.66
CA ALA A 183 29.59 -17.03 -37.05
C ALA A 183 29.17 -17.71 -35.70
N VAL A 184 28.33 -17.08 -34.90
CA VAL A 184 27.82 -17.65 -33.64
C VAL A 184 26.84 -18.80 -33.92
N GLU A 185 25.96 -18.67 -34.91
CA GLU A 185 25.06 -19.76 -35.36
C GLU A 185 25.85 -21.04 -35.72
N GLY A 186 26.99 -20.88 -36.39
CA GLY A 186 27.86 -21.99 -36.71
C GLY A 186 28.52 -22.68 -35.52
N LYS A 187 28.64 -21.99 -34.39
CA LYS A 187 29.17 -22.54 -33.13
C LYS A 187 28.11 -23.26 -32.27
N ILE A 188 26.82 -23.01 -32.52
CA ILE A 188 25.72 -23.63 -31.77
C ILE A 188 25.57 -25.10 -32.17
N GLY A 189 25.51 -25.99 -31.18
CA GLY A 189 25.43 -27.43 -31.37
C GLY A 189 24.09 -27.91 -31.96
N LEU A 190 23.99 -29.24 -32.17
CA LEU A 190 22.82 -29.89 -32.75
C LEU A 190 21.65 -30.05 -31.72
N ASP A 191 21.88 -29.69 -30.51
CA ASP A 191 20.85 -29.67 -29.41
C ASP A 191 19.83 -28.56 -29.60
N VAL A 192 20.14 -27.54 -30.40
CA VAL A 192 19.22 -26.46 -30.77
C VAL A 192 18.73 -26.69 -32.20
N ALA A 193 17.41 -26.61 -32.40
CA ALA A 193 16.80 -26.75 -33.70
C ALA A 193 17.30 -25.65 -34.67
N ASP A 194 17.58 -26.01 -35.93
CA ASP A 194 18.15 -25.08 -36.91
C ASP A 194 17.32 -23.78 -37.05
N GLU A 195 15.99 -23.85 -36.94
CA GLU A 195 15.13 -22.69 -37.04
C GLU A 195 15.25 -21.74 -35.82
N GLN A 196 15.81 -22.20 -34.70
CA GLN A 196 16.00 -21.42 -33.48
C GLN A 196 17.44 -20.91 -33.30
N LYS A 197 18.39 -21.41 -34.07
CA LYS A 197 19.82 -21.05 -33.91
C LYS A 197 20.04 -19.55 -33.93
N ARG A 198 19.34 -18.83 -34.81
CA ARG A 198 19.43 -17.36 -34.89
C ARG A 198 19.00 -16.67 -33.58
N PHE A 199 17.88 -17.09 -33.02
CA PHE A 199 17.42 -16.54 -31.76
C PHE A 199 18.42 -16.77 -30.63
N PHE A 200 18.96 -17.98 -30.54
CA PHE A 200 19.97 -18.31 -29.52
C PHE A 200 21.29 -17.56 -29.77
N ALA A 201 21.71 -17.40 -30.99
CA ALA A 201 22.93 -16.64 -31.36
C ALA A 201 22.80 -15.16 -30.91
N ILE A 202 21.68 -14.54 -31.24
CA ILE A 202 21.39 -13.15 -30.83
C ILE A 202 21.38 -13.04 -29.32
N LYS A 203 20.72 -13.96 -28.60
CA LYS A 203 20.64 -13.93 -27.12
C LYS A 203 21.99 -14.17 -26.45
N LEU A 204 22.85 -14.97 -27.03
CA LEU A 204 24.24 -15.14 -26.55
C LEU A 204 25.06 -13.85 -26.74
N LEU A 205 24.87 -13.15 -27.86
CA LEU A 205 25.51 -11.85 -28.09
C LEU A 205 24.98 -10.76 -27.15
N GLU A 206 23.67 -10.78 -26.81
CA GLU A 206 23.04 -9.89 -25.81
C GLU A 206 23.49 -10.24 -24.37
N ARG A 207 24.37 -11.24 -24.17
CA ARG A 207 24.83 -11.71 -22.83
C ARG A 207 23.69 -12.16 -21.90
N ASP A 208 22.66 -12.79 -22.48
CA ASP A 208 21.55 -13.34 -21.68
C ASP A 208 22.00 -14.56 -20.85
N ASP A 209 22.26 -14.37 -19.56
CA ASP A 209 22.76 -15.40 -18.64
C ASP A 209 21.83 -16.62 -18.52
N LYS A 210 20.54 -16.48 -18.82
CA LYS A 210 19.57 -17.57 -18.69
C LYS A 210 19.40 -18.38 -19.96
N ILE A 211 19.86 -17.91 -21.10
CA ILE A 211 19.73 -18.67 -22.36
C ILE A 211 20.64 -19.91 -22.32
N GLY A 212 21.77 -19.83 -21.67
CA GLY A 212 22.68 -20.96 -21.47
C GLY A 212 22.07 -22.12 -20.68
N GLN A 213 21.05 -21.87 -19.85
CA GLN A 213 20.34 -22.92 -19.11
C GLN A 213 19.40 -23.76 -20.02
N LEU A 214 19.08 -23.25 -21.19
CA LEU A 214 18.27 -23.94 -22.21
C LEU A 214 19.10 -24.69 -23.24
N MET A 215 20.42 -24.68 -23.12
CA MET A 215 21.39 -25.36 -24.01
C MET A 215 22.14 -26.45 -23.25
N THR A 216 22.47 -27.54 -23.93
CA THR A 216 23.28 -28.61 -23.33
C THR A 216 24.75 -28.21 -23.29
N SER A 217 25.21 -27.43 -24.27
CA SER A 217 26.56 -26.90 -24.36
C SER A 217 26.52 -25.45 -24.82
N VAL A 218 27.04 -24.54 -24.00
CA VAL A 218 27.11 -23.10 -24.32
C VAL A 218 28.42 -22.82 -25.07
N PRO A 219 28.37 -22.33 -26.32
CA PRO A 219 29.60 -21.99 -27.06
C PRO A 219 30.25 -20.73 -26.45
N ASP A 220 31.57 -20.66 -26.53
CA ASP A 220 32.30 -19.44 -26.22
C ASP A 220 32.18 -18.44 -27.39
N VAL A 221 31.56 -17.28 -27.07
CA VAL A 221 31.31 -16.18 -28.01
C VAL A 221 32.04 -14.89 -27.61
N SER A 222 33.05 -15.01 -26.73
CA SER A 222 33.75 -13.84 -26.17
C SER A 222 34.51 -13.06 -27.27
N GLU A 223 35.03 -13.72 -28.28
CA GLU A 223 35.72 -13.08 -29.41
C GLU A 223 34.78 -12.28 -30.30
N GLU A 224 33.61 -12.84 -30.59
CA GLU A 224 32.55 -12.19 -31.37
C GLU A 224 32.00 -10.96 -30.68
N ILE A 225 31.76 -11.06 -29.39
CA ILE A 225 31.32 -9.94 -28.52
C ILE A 225 32.37 -8.83 -28.55
N ALA A 226 33.63 -9.16 -28.28
CA ALA A 226 34.74 -8.18 -28.29
C ALA A 226 34.94 -7.51 -29.66
N LYS A 227 34.65 -8.21 -30.73
CA LYS A 227 34.72 -7.66 -32.10
C LYS A 227 33.63 -6.61 -32.31
N LEU A 228 32.35 -6.93 -31.98
CA LEU A 228 31.23 -6.00 -32.11
C LEU A 228 31.41 -4.76 -31.22
N GLU A 229 31.77 -4.94 -29.96
CA GLU A 229 32.00 -3.82 -29.03
C GLU A 229 33.11 -2.89 -29.50
N LYS A 230 34.13 -3.42 -30.13
CA LYS A 230 35.22 -2.62 -30.72
C LYS A 230 34.79 -1.89 -31.99
N ASP A 231 33.98 -2.54 -32.85
CA ASP A 231 33.59 -1.97 -34.14
C ASP A 231 32.55 -0.86 -33.98
N PHE A 232 31.68 -0.94 -32.97
CA PHE A 232 30.59 -0.01 -32.73
C PHE A 232 30.81 0.91 -31.51
N ASP A 233 31.84 0.74 -30.70
CA ASP A 233 32.19 1.51 -29.49
C ASP A 233 31.01 1.54 -28.47
N ASP A 234 30.23 0.44 -28.38
CA ASP A 234 29.10 0.27 -27.53
C ASP A 234 28.98 -1.19 -27.06
N ASP A 235 28.16 -1.48 -26.02
CA ASP A 235 27.89 -2.84 -25.58
C ASP A 235 27.01 -3.61 -26.59
N THR A 236 27.15 -4.93 -26.65
CA THR A 236 26.45 -5.75 -27.64
C THR A 236 24.94 -5.76 -27.48
N GLU A 237 24.40 -5.60 -26.27
CA GLU A 237 22.96 -5.49 -26.03
C GLU A 237 22.40 -4.20 -26.66
N SER A 238 23.10 -3.09 -26.45
CA SER A 238 22.75 -1.80 -27.05
C SER A 238 22.86 -1.84 -28.59
N ILE A 239 23.90 -2.44 -29.12
CA ILE A 239 24.10 -2.58 -30.59
C ILE A 239 22.92 -3.32 -31.22
N ILE A 240 22.57 -4.50 -30.71
CA ILE A 240 21.47 -5.33 -31.26
C ILE A 240 20.12 -4.62 -31.08
N THR A 241 19.91 -3.98 -29.97
CA THR A 241 18.69 -3.20 -29.71
C THR A 241 18.55 -2.05 -30.71
N ASN A 242 19.61 -1.32 -30.97
CA ASN A 242 19.65 -0.22 -31.95
C ASN A 242 19.39 -0.70 -33.37
N GLU A 243 20.00 -1.81 -33.76
CA GLU A 243 19.78 -2.45 -35.07
C GLU A 243 18.32 -2.87 -35.27
N ARG A 244 17.66 -3.43 -34.23
CA ARG A 244 16.22 -3.73 -34.26
C ARG A 244 15.36 -2.48 -34.47
N TYR A 245 15.66 -1.41 -33.75
CA TYR A 245 14.89 -0.16 -33.90
C TYR A 245 15.13 0.48 -35.26
N THR A 246 16.34 0.40 -35.81
CA THR A 246 16.65 0.87 -37.16
C THR A 246 15.81 0.13 -38.21
N TYR A 247 15.72 -1.20 -38.10
CA TYR A 247 14.87 -2.01 -38.95
C TYR A 247 13.39 -1.67 -38.80
N ILE A 248 12.90 -1.58 -37.57
CA ILE A 248 11.49 -1.24 -37.25
C ILE A 248 11.12 0.13 -37.82
N SER A 249 11.97 1.15 -37.63
CA SER A 249 11.75 2.49 -38.15
C SER A 249 11.64 2.48 -39.69
N SER A 250 12.46 1.68 -40.39
CA SER A 250 12.38 1.52 -41.84
C SER A 250 11.03 0.94 -42.29
N ILE A 251 10.45 0.00 -41.52
CA ILE A 251 9.13 -0.56 -41.81
C ILE A 251 8.03 0.50 -41.61
N ILE A 252 8.11 1.22 -40.49
CA ILE A 252 7.10 2.23 -40.15
C ILE A 252 7.02 3.32 -41.19
N ASP A 253 8.16 3.84 -41.63
CA ASP A 253 8.25 4.87 -42.66
C ASP A 253 7.57 4.46 -43.99
N GLU A 254 7.65 3.16 -44.33
CA GLU A 254 7.07 2.65 -45.58
C GLU A 254 5.60 2.21 -45.45
N CYS A 255 5.21 1.68 -44.28
CA CYS A 255 3.91 1.02 -44.05
C CYS A 255 2.86 1.89 -43.39
N VAL A 256 3.26 2.90 -42.61
CA VAL A 256 2.34 3.75 -41.86
C VAL A 256 2.26 5.15 -42.46
N LYS A 257 1.09 5.55 -42.95
CA LYS A 257 0.84 6.91 -43.42
C LYS A 257 -0.01 7.65 -42.39
N LYS A 258 0.55 8.71 -41.81
CA LYS A 258 -0.20 9.64 -40.95
C LYS A 258 -0.73 10.78 -41.82
N ALA A 259 -2.06 11.04 -41.77
CA ALA A 259 -2.63 12.20 -42.46
C ALA A 259 -1.91 13.46 -41.96
N HIS A 260 -1.49 14.30 -42.91
CA HIS A 260 -0.64 15.48 -42.70
C HIS A 260 -1.25 16.47 -41.69
N ASN A 261 -0.88 16.37 -40.44
CA ASN A 261 -0.95 17.46 -39.45
C ASN A 261 0.24 17.31 -38.48
N LYS A 262 1.44 17.53 -38.99
CA LYS A 262 2.70 17.44 -38.24
C LYS A 262 2.80 18.42 -37.04
N ASP A 263 1.86 19.37 -36.89
CA ASP A 263 1.95 20.46 -35.92
C ASP A 263 0.87 20.49 -34.82
N LYS A 264 -0.06 19.54 -34.78
CA LYS A 264 -1.01 19.47 -33.68
C LYS A 264 -0.65 18.35 -32.71
N LEU A 265 0.08 18.74 -31.66
CA LEU A 265 0.24 17.92 -30.45
C LEU A 265 -1.15 17.42 -30.00
N SER A 266 -1.27 16.13 -29.67
CA SER A 266 -2.49 15.60 -29.08
C SER A 266 -2.82 16.35 -27.78
N THR A 267 -4.06 16.30 -27.35
CA THR A 267 -4.43 16.90 -26.05
C THR A 267 -3.60 16.28 -24.91
N SER A 268 -3.32 14.97 -24.99
CA SER A 268 -2.44 14.27 -24.04
C SER A 268 -1.03 14.83 -24.06
N ASP A 269 -0.43 15.07 -25.25
CA ASP A 269 0.93 15.62 -25.33
C ASP A 269 1.01 17.05 -24.77
N LYS A 270 -0.04 17.85 -24.93
CA LYS A 270 -0.11 19.20 -24.35
C LYS A 270 -0.16 19.16 -22.83
N ILE A 271 -0.95 18.26 -22.27
CA ILE A 271 -1.06 18.04 -20.82
C ILE A 271 0.29 17.52 -20.31
N ASP A 272 0.90 16.57 -21.00
CA ASP A 272 2.18 15.97 -20.62
C ASP A 272 3.33 17.01 -20.60
N LYS A 273 3.35 17.97 -21.53
CA LYS A 273 4.33 19.09 -21.48
C LYS A 273 4.30 19.87 -20.16
N ILE A 274 3.15 19.98 -19.53
CA ILE A 274 2.96 20.70 -18.26
C ILE A 274 3.21 19.74 -17.10
N VAL A 275 2.54 18.59 -17.10
CA VAL A 275 2.55 17.63 -15.99
C VAL A 275 3.90 16.93 -15.81
N THR A 276 4.61 16.66 -16.91
CA THR A 276 5.95 16.03 -16.86
C THR A 276 7.10 17.04 -16.93
N ASN A 277 6.80 18.34 -16.84
CA ASN A 277 7.81 19.38 -16.84
C ASN A 277 8.75 19.23 -15.63
N ARG A 278 10.06 19.38 -15.87
CA ARG A 278 11.10 19.13 -14.86
C ARG A 278 10.93 19.93 -13.56
N ILE A 279 10.33 21.12 -13.62
CA ILE A 279 10.14 22.02 -12.47
C ILE A 279 8.71 21.94 -11.95
N LEU A 280 7.70 21.96 -12.85
CA LEU A 280 6.28 22.01 -12.49
C LEU A 280 5.71 20.65 -12.06
N ALA A 281 6.30 19.55 -12.46
CA ALA A 281 5.78 18.21 -12.19
C ALA A 281 5.61 17.91 -10.68
N LEU A 282 6.62 18.25 -9.89
CA LEU A 282 6.60 18.01 -8.45
C LEU A 282 5.57 18.89 -7.71
N PRO A 283 5.48 20.21 -7.93
CA PRO A 283 4.42 21.05 -7.38
C PRO A 283 3.00 20.60 -7.80
N ILE A 284 2.79 20.28 -9.08
CA ILE A 284 1.49 19.80 -9.57
C ILE A 284 1.11 18.49 -8.87
N PHE A 285 2.06 17.58 -8.77
CA PHE A 285 1.88 16.33 -8.06
C PHE A 285 1.51 16.57 -6.59
N ALA A 286 2.24 17.42 -5.89
CA ALA A 286 1.95 17.77 -4.51
C ALA A 286 0.55 18.36 -4.35
N ALA A 287 0.13 19.25 -5.25
CA ALA A 287 -1.21 19.84 -5.23
C ALA A 287 -2.33 18.80 -5.49
N VAL A 288 -2.13 17.89 -6.46
CA VAL A 288 -3.11 16.82 -6.75
C VAL A 288 -3.23 15.87 -5.57
N MET A 289 -2.11 15.46 -4.97
CA MET A 289 -2.13 14.56 -3.82
C MET A 289 -2.68 15.24 -2.57
N PHE A 290 -2.34 16.50 -2.35
CA PHE A 290 -2.96 17.29 -1.27
C PHE A 290 -4.50 17.31 -1.41
N LEU A 291 -5.02 17.57 -2.62
CA LEU A 291 -6.46 17.55 -2.86
C LEU A 291 -7.06 16.17 -2.59
N VAL A 292 -6.41 15.10 -3.03
CA VAL A 292 -6.88 13.71 -2.77
C VAL A 292 -6.95 13.43 -1.28
N TYR A 293 -5.88 13.75 -0.54
CA TYR A 293 -5.85 13.52 0.90
C TYR A 293 -6.79 14.45 1.66
N TYR A 294 -6.90 15.70 1.25
CA TYR A 294 -7.84 16.65 1.85
C TYR A 294 -9.29 16.14 1.74
N ILE A 295 -9.69 15.65 0.56
CA ILE A 295 -11.03 15.08 0.39
C ILE A 295 -11.21 13.77 1.18
N ALA A 296 -10.19 12.91 1.20
CA ALA A 296 -10.30 11.59 1.81
C ALA A 296 -10.09 11.58 3.33
N MET A 297 -9.33 12.53 3.88
CA MET A 297 -8.92 12.51 5.29
C MET A 297 -9.48 13.66 6.11
N VAL A 298 -9.84 14.80 5.49
CA VAL A 298 -10.24 16.01 6.22
C VAL A 298 -11.70 16.37 6.00
N THR A 299 -12.30 16.00 4.84
CA THR A 299 -13.67 16.38 4.53
C THR A 299 -14.59 15.17 4.38
N VAL A 300 -14.84 14.73 3.16
CA VAL A 300 -15.82 13.65 2.87
C VAL A 300 -15.47 12.34 3.58
N GLY A 301 -14.20 11.99 3.63
CA GLY A 301 -13.77 10.74 4.25
C GLY A 301 -13.85 10.78 5.77
N SER A 302 -13.47 11.90 6.40
CA SER A 302 -13.63 12.11 7.84
C SER A 302 -15.09 12.05 8.23
N ALA A 303 -15.93 12.94 7.71
CA ALA A 303 -17.36 12.99 8.02
C ALA A 303 -18.08 11.63 7.85
N ALA A 304 -17.65 10.81 6.85
CA ALA A 304 -18.21 9.48 6.67
C ALA A 304 -17.67 8.46 7.68
N THR A 305 -16.48 8.68 8.23
CA THR A 305 -15.88 7.86 9.27
C THR A 305 -16.47 8.20 10.65
N ASP A 306 -16.61 9.49 10.94
CA ASP A 306 -17.23 9.97 12.17
C ASP A 306 -18.67 9.46 12.26
N TRP A 307 -19.46 9.59 11.18
CA TRP A 307 -20.78 8.98 11.11
C TRP A 307 -20.75 7.44 11.32
N ALA A 308 -19.73 6.74 10.86
CA ALA A 308 -19.65 5.29 11.04
C ALA A 308 -19.19 4.91 12.44
N ASN A 309 -18.25 5.65 13.04
CA ASN A 309 -17.75 5.39 14.39
C ASN A 309 -18.78 5.77 15.46
N ASP A 310 -19.26 7.02 15.43
CA ASP A 310 -20.10 7.57 16.48
C ASP A 310 -21.57 7.19 16.26
N GLY A 311 -21.99 7.16 14.99
CA GLY A 311 -23.37 6.81 14.64
C GLY A 311 -23.64 5.31 14.57
N LEU A 312 -22.89 4.57 13.72
CA LEU A 312 -23.20 3.15 13.47
C LEU A 312 -22.60 2.21 14.51
N PHE A 313 -21.35 2.49 14.95
CA PHE A 313 -20.60 1.69 15.92
C PHE A 313 -20.42 2.38 17.28
N GLY A 314 -20.95 3.56 17.47
CA GLY A 314 -21.10 4.27 18.75
C GLY A 314 -22.56 4.28 19.20
N ASP A 315 -23.01 5.41 19.75
CA ASP A 315 -24.29 5.54 20.43
C ASP A 315 -25.48 5.59 19.47
N GLY A 316 -25.30 6.16 18.28
CA GLY A 316 -26.36 6.26 17.28
C GLY A 316 -26.30 7.52 16.42
N PHE A 317 -27.33 7.75 15.64
CA PHE A 317 -27.39 8.90 14.74
C PHE A 317 -28.82 9.34 14.44
N HIS A 318 -29.00 10.62 14.14
CA HIS A 318 -30.27 11.13 13.64
C HIS A 318 -30.47 10.80 12.16
N LEU A 319 -31.63 10.22 11.83
CA LEU A 319 -31.94 9.81 10.46
C LEU A 319 -31.92 11.01 9.51
N PHE A 320 -31.11 10.91 8.46
CA PHE A 320 -30.82 12.00 7.48
C PHE A 320 -30.18 13.26 8.07
N GLY A 321 -29.62 13.20 9.27
CA GLY A 321 -28.99 14.33 9.95
C GLY A 321 -30.02 15.39 10.43
N ILE A 322 -31.30 15.02 10.52
CA ILE A 322 -32.33 15.94 10.98
C ILE A 322 -32.34 15.97 12.50
N GLY A 323 -31.97 17.10 13.07
CA GLY A 323 -31.85 17.28 14.51
C GLY A 323 -30.42 17.18 15.07
N THR A 324 -29.46 16.65 14.31
CA THR A 324 -28.09 16.48 14.78
C THR A 324 -27.47 17.77 15.34
N SER A 325 -27.47 18.87 14.58
CA SER A 325 -26.88 20.14 15.06
C SER A 325 -27.56 20.73 16.27
N ALA A 326 -28.85 20.47 16.45
CA ALA A 326 -29.58 20.95 17.63
C ALA A 326 -29.30 20.07 18.86
N TYR A 327 -29.05 18.80 18.65
CA TYR A 327 -28.64 17.87 19.70
C TYR A 327 -27.20 18.15 20.12
N GLU A 328 -26.27 18.21 19.17
CA GLU A 328 -24.83 18.50 19.41
C GLU A 328 -24.65 19.82 20.22
N GLU A 329 -25.40 20.90 19.88
CA GLU A 329 -25.32 22.17 20.60
C GLU A 329 -25.75 22.01 22.06
N VAL A 330 -26.78 21.22 22.33
CA VAL A 330 -27.28 21.00 23.70
C VAL A 330 -26.42 19.98 24.46
N GLU A 331 -25.91 18.98 23.80
CA GLU A 331 -24.99 17.97 24.35
C GLU A 331 -23.67 18.61 24.80
N GLU A 332 -23.09 19.50 23.97
CA GLU A 332 -21.90 20.27 24.31
C GLU A 332 -22.14 21.18 25.54
N GLU A 333 -23.29 21.91 25.54
CA GLU A 333 -23.67 22.80 26.68
C GLU A 333 -23.90 21.99 27.96
N TYR A 334 -24.49 20.77 27.82
CA TYR A 334 -24.72 19.90 28.98
C TYR A 334 -23.40 19.29 29.48
N GLY A 335 -22.50 18.87 28.60
CA GLY A 335 -21.18 18.34 28.94
C GLY A 335 -20.34 19.35 29.74
N ASP A 336 -20.25 20.61 29.26
CA ASP A 336 -19.59 21.69 29.98
C ASP A 336 -20.22 21.90 31.35
N SER A 337 -21.57 21.81 31.47
CA SER A 337 -22.27 21.96 32.72
C SER A 337 -22.00 20.83 33.69
N ASP A 338 -21.91 19.61 33.23
CA ASP A 338 -21.59 18.44 34.04
C ASP A 338 -20.19 18.52 34.63
N GLU A 339 -19.20 18.93 33.81
CA GLU A 339 -17.83 19.19 34.25
C GLU A 339 -17.75 20.26 35.35
N ILE A 340 -18.51 21.37 35.19
CA ILE A 340 -18.60 22.43 36.20
C ILE A 340 -19.23 21.89 37.49
N ILE A 341 -20.28 21.07 37.39
CA ILE A 341 -20.97 20.48 38.54
C ILE A 341 -20.04 19.50 39.26
N ALA A 342 -19.36 18.61 38.53
CA ALA A 342 -18.41 17.63 39.06
C ALA A 342 -17.29 18.33 39.83
N ALA A 343 -16.67 19.34 39.23
CA ALA A 343 -15.59 20.12 39.85
C ALA A 343 -16.07 20.87 41.10
N TYR A 344 -17.27 21.42 41.06
CA TYR A 344 -17.84 22.09 42.24
C TYR A 344 -18.19 21.13 43.38
N VAL A 345 -18.73 19.96 43.07
CA VAL A 345 -19.03 18.87 44.02
C VAL A 345 -17.73 18.40 44.68
N GLU A 346 -16.66 18.18 43.91
CA GLU A 346 -15.33 17.83 44.44
C GLU A 346 -14.79 18.91 45.40
N SER A 347 -14.96 20.18 45.06
CA SER A 347 -14.53 21.30 45.89
C SER A 347 -15.18 21.34 47.28
N LEU A 348 -16.35 20.72 47.45
CA LEU A 348 -17.10 20.62 48.71
C LEU A 348 -16.57 19.49 49.62
N GLY A 349 -15.72 18.60 49.10
CA GLY A 349 -15.15 17.46 49.83
C GLY A 349 -16.22 16.53 50.37
N SER A 350 -16.11 16.10 51.61
CA SER A 350 -17.05 15.15 52.25
C SER A 350 -18.53 15.57 52.29
N LYS A 351 -18.86 16.82 51.91
CA LYS A 351 -20.26 17.25 51.75
C LYS A 351 -20.73 17.02 50.31
N GLY A 352 -19.81 16.95 49.40
CA GLY A 352 -20.09 16.64 47.99
C GLY A 352 -20.32 15.14 47.76
N GLU A 353 -19.66 14.25 48.53
CA GLU A 353 -19.75 12.79 48.34
C GLU A 353 -21.20 12.27 48.23
N ALA A 354 -22.07 12.66 49.15
CA ALA A 354 -23.47 12.23 49.11
C ALA A 354 -24.29 12.85 47.94
N ILE A 355 -23.80 13.96 47.36
CA ILE A 355 -24.41 14.57 46.17
C ILE A 355 -23.86 13.88 44.92
N ALA A 356 -22.58 13.59 44.89
CA ALA A 356 -21.96 12.83 43.83
C ALA A 356 -22.67 11.47 43.64
N ASP A 357 -22.83 10.70 44.71
CA ASP A 357 -23.53 9.41 44.70
C ASP A 357 -24.99 9.53 44.19
N ALA A 358 -25.67 10.65 44.45
CA ALA A 358 -27.07 10.85 44.06
C ALA A 358 -27.24 11.32 42.59
N ILE A 359 -26.22 11.94 41.99
CA ILE A 359 -26.24 12.41 40.60
C ILE A 359 -25.52 11.45 39.66
N ASP A 360 -24.93 10.38 40.16
CA ASP A 360 -24.29 9.36 39.36
C ASP A 360 -25.31 8.55 38.55
N THR A 361 -25.39 8.85 37.26
CA THR A 361 -26.32 8.18 36.34
C THR A 361 -25.91 6.73 35.99
N GLU A 362 -24.69 6.31 36.35
CA GLU A 362 -24.18 4.94 36.12
C GLU A 362 -24.49 4.02 37.31
N ALA A 363 -24.93 4.55 38.43
CA ALA A 363 -25.24 3.75 39.61
C ALA A 363 -26.49 2.87 39.40
N ASP A 364 -26.42 1.60 39.84
CA ASP A 364 -27.53 0.63 39.73
C ASP A 364 -28.85 1.10 40.41
N ASP A 365 -28.80 2.05 41.33
CA ASP A 365 -29.91 2.59 42.11
C ASP A 365 -30.22 4.06 41.77
N TYR A 366 -29.81 4.55 40.64
CA TYR A 366 -30.05 5.91 40.17
C TYR A 366 -31.56 6.23 40.13
N ASP A 367 -31.94 7.35 40.76
CA ASP A 367 -33.31 7.89 40.78
C ASP A 367 -33.30 9.37 40.39
N SER A 368 -33.87 9.70 39.24
CA SER A 368 -33.92 11.08 38.72
C SER A 368 -34.57 12.10 39.65
N GLU A 369 -35.59 11.68 40.45
CA GLU A 369 -36.21 12.56 41.46
C GLU A 369 -35.24 12.86 42.62
N GLU A 370 -34.36 11.90 42.97
CA GLU A 370 -33.36 12.06 44.01
C GLU A 370 -32.18 12.92 43.49
N ALA A 371 -31.75 12.71 42.26
CA ALA A 371 -30.76 13.52 41.56
C ALA A 371 -31.17 15.00 41.47
N VAL A 372 -32.41 15.30 41.04
CA VAL A 372 -32.93 16.66 40.98
C VAL A 372 -33.01 17.33 42.37
N LYS A 373 -33.32 16.56 43.42
CA LYS A 373 -33.29 17.08 44.80
C LYS A 373 -31.87 17.36 45.27
N ALA A 374 -30.91 16.50 44.90
CA ALA A 374 -29.50 16.69 45.20
C ALA A 374 -28.94 17.93 44.48
N LEU A 375 -29.23 18.10 43.20
CA LEU A 375 -28.87 19.29 42.42
C LEU A 375 -29.49 20.58 42.95
N THR A 376 -30.77 20.53 43.37
CA THR A 376 -31.45 21.66 43.99
C THR A 376 -30.81 22.05 45.33
N SER A 377 -30.35 21.07 46.12
CA SER A 377 -29.61 21.31 47.34
C SER A 377 -28.20 21.87 47.08
N LEU A 378 -27.54 21.37 46.06
CA LEU A 378 -26.25 21.86 45.62
C LEU A 378 -26.31 23.33 45.22
N LYS A 379 -27.33 23.70 44.42
CA LYS A 379 -27.59 25.11 44.04
C LYS A 379 -27.75 26.04 45.23
N ALA A 380 -28.43 25.57 46.29
CA ALA A 380 -28.61 26.37 47.52
C ALA A 380 -27.30 26.54 48.32
N MET A 381 -26.28 25.75 48.09
CA MET A 381 -24.97 25.84 48.74
C MET A 381 -24.03 26.83 48.04
N VAL A 382 -24.27 27.15 46.76
CA VAL A 382 -23.41 28.05 45.95
C VAL A 382 -23.47 29.48 46.51
N LYS A 383 -22.33 30.01 46.92
CA LYS A 383 -22.20 31.39 47.43
C LYS A 383 -21.69 32.29 46.30
N SER A 384 -22.04 33.57 46.35
CA SER A 384 -21.64 34.57 45.36
C SER A 384 -20.12 34.79 45.19
N THR A 385 -19.30 34.20 46.02
CA THR A 385 -17.84 34.27 46.01
C THR A 385 -17.20 32.96 45.56
N ASP A 386 -17.98 31.93 45.30
CA ASP A 386 -17.46 30.62 44.93
C ASP A 386 -17.03 30.66 43.47
N THR A 387 -15.87 30.10 43.19
CA THR A 387 -15.30 29.87 41.88
C THR A 387 -14.71 28.47 41.85
N VAL A 388 -14.81 27.79 40.72
CA VAL A 388 -14.25 26.48 40.56
C VAL A 388 -13.49 26.44 39.21
N ASP A 389 -12.32 25.84 39.24
CA ASP A 389 -11.57 25.55 38.02
C ASP A 389 -12.03 24.18 37.53
N TYR A 390 -12.46 24.10 36.28
CA TYR A 390 -12.87 22.86 35.60
C TYR A 390 -12.06 22.65 34.35
N THR A 391 -12.03 21.43 33.89
CA THR A 391 -11.17 21.02 32.76
C THR A 391 -12.06 20.83 31.53
N VAL A 392 -11.80 21.57 30.46
CA VAL A 392 -12.44 21.36 29.17
C VAL A 392 -11.49 20.58 28.31
N GLU A 393 -11.92 19.43 27.82
CA GLU A 393 -11.13 18.61 26.86
C GLU A 393 -11.67 18.84 25.45
N ASP A 394 -10.78 19.29 24.53
CA ASP A 394 -11.11 19.42 23.12
C ASP A 394 -11.09 18.02 22.48
N GLU A 395 -12.22 17.52 22.06
CA GLU A 395 -12.38 16.17 21.50
C GLU A 395 -11.51 15.90 20.25
N GLU A 396 -11.21 16.93 19.44
CA GLU A 396 -10.39 16.77 18.24
C GLU A 396 -8.88 16.74 18.54
N THR A 397 -8.45 17.59 19.48
CA THR A 397 -7.02 17.78 19.77
C THR A 397 -6.59 17.04 21.03
N LEU A 398 -7.54 16.63 21.87
CA LEU A 398 -7.32 16.09 23.22
C LEU A 398 -6.46 17.05 24.07
N GLU A 399 -6.50 18.33 23.77
CA GLU A 399 -5.88 19.35 24.60
C GLU A 399 -6.84 19.72 25.74
N THR A 400 -6.42 19.49 26.96
CA THR A 400 -7.16 19.93 28.16
C THR A 400 -6.84 21.39 28.48
N THR A 401 -7.84 22.23 28.50
CA THR A 401 -7.74 23.60 28.99
C THR A 401 -8.44 23.70 30.32
N VAL A 402 -7.87 24.47 31.24
CA VAL A 402 -8.52 24.73 32.53
C VAL A 402 -9.19 26.08 32.44
N ASP A 403 -10.53 26.07 32.58
CA ASP A 403 -11.33 27.27 32.66
C ASP A 403 -11.87 27.45 34.07
N THR A 404 -12.31 28.66 34.41
CA THR A 404 -12.81 28.98 35.74
C THR A 404 -14.28 29.43 35.69
N ALA A 405 -15.18 28.68 36.32
CA ALA A 405 -16.58 29.04 36.47
C ALA A 405 -16.80 29.87 37.73
N ASP A 406 -17.54 30.96 37.60
CA ASP A 406 -17.96 31.76 38.73
C ASP A 406 -19.29 31.25 39.31
N ALA A 407 -19.73 31.82 40.42
CA ALA A 407 -20.95 31.44 41.15
C ALA A 407 -22.22 31.52 40.30
N ASP A 408 -22.25 32.32 39.24
CA ASP A 408 -23.40 32.45 38.38
C ASP A 408 -23.37 31.38 37.28
N ALA A 409 -22.19 31.06 36.76
CA ALA A 409 -21.97 29.95 35.85
C ALA A 409 -22.27 28.59 36.51
N ILE A 410 -21.82 28.39 37.76
CA ILE A 410 -22.13 27.16 38.53
C ILE A 410 -23.64 26.98 38.71
N LYS A 411 -24.40 28.07 38.96
CA LYS A 411 -25.87 28.00 39.10
C LYS A 411 -26.55 27.72 37.77
N GLU A 412 -26.05 28.29 36.69
CA GLU A 412 -26.55 28.09 35.33
C GLU A 412 -26.35 26.63 34.89
N ALA A 413 -25.17 26.05 35.15
CA ALA A 413 -24.87 24.65 34.96
C ALA A 413 -25.82 23.72 35.74
N ILE A 414 -26.07 24.00 37.03
CA ILE A 414 -27.01 23.23 37.84
C ILE A 414 -28.46 23.41 37.35
N ASP A 415 -28.86 24.59 36.88
CA ASP A 415 -30.19 24.79 36.30
C ASP A 415 -30.38 23.99 35.01
N LEU A 416 -29.37 23.89 34.19
CA LEU A 416 -29.40 23.08 32.98
C LEU A 416 -29.53 21.58 33.33
N ALA A 417 -28.75 21.08 34.27
CA ALA A 417 -28.86 19.70 34.74
C ALA A 417 -30.24 19.38 35.33
N ILE A 418 -30.82 20.31 36.10
CA ILE A 418 -32.19 20.18 36.61
C ILE A 418 -33.24 20.17 35.47
N GLN A 419 -33.02 20.93 34.40
CA GLN A 419 -33.90 20.98 33.24
C GLN A 419 -34.01 19.63 32.52
N TYR A 420 -32.96 18.85 32.55
CA TYR A 420 -32.88 17.50 31.97
C TYR A 420 -33.03 16.37 33.00
N ASP A 421 -33.68 16.68 34.12
CA ASP A 421 -33.97 15.71 35.19
C ASP A 421 -32.72 14.99 35.77
N GLY A 422 -31.55 15.65 35.70
CA GLY A 422 -30.28 15.14 36.20
C GLY A 422 -29.60 14.12 35.29
N ALA A 423 -30.07 13.93 34.08
CA ALA A 423 -29.49 13.02 33.10
C ALA A 423 -29.18 13.76 31.78
N ALA A 424 -28.32 13.19 30.96
CA ALA A 424 -27.99 13.75 29.65
C ALA A 424 -29.25 13.89 28.75
N PRO A 425 -29.29 14.89 27.85
CA PRO A 425 -30.41 15.09 26.93
C PRO A 425 -30.68 13.84 26.06
N ASP A 426 -31.95 13.42 25.96
CA ASP A 426 -32.30 12.27 25.11
C ASP A 426 -32.22 12.69 23.61
N PRO A 427 -31.32 12.08 22.81
CA PRO A 427 -31.23 12.39 21.40
C PRO A 427 -32.56 12.18 20.63
N ALA A 428 -33.45 11.32 21.10
CA ALA A 428 -34.74 11.07 20.47
C ALA A 428 -35.69 12.28 20.50
N ASP A 429 -35.48 13.24 21.40
CA ASP A 429 -36.30 14.47 21.51
C ASP A 429 -36.00 15.46 20.36
N TYR A 430 -34.84 15.36 19.73
CA TYR A 430 -34.37 16.27 18.67
C TYR A 430 -34.64 15.77 17.25
N GLY A 431 -34.99 14.50 17.11
CA GLY A 431 -35.27 13.92 15.78
C GLY A 431 -35.52 12.42 15.81
N VAL A 432 -35.55 11.80 14.64
CA VAL A 432 -35.65 10.34 14.55
C VAL A 432 -34.29 9.74 14.84
N TRP A 433 -34.10 9.28 16.05
CA TRP A 433 -32.90 8.65 16.52
C TRP A 433 -32.81 7.17 16.10
N VAL A 434 -31.69 6.76 15.65
CA VAL A 434 -31.36 5.36 15.31
C VAL A 434 -30.19 4.93 16.20
N PRO A 435 -30.42 4.09 17.20
CA PRO A 435 -29.36 3.66 18.10
C PRO A 435 -28.30 2.87 17.36
N GLY A 436 -27.06 2.99 17.80
CA GLY A 436 -25.92 2.28 17.23
C GLY A 436 -26.01 0.76 17.40
N ILE A 437 -25.17 0.06 16.66
CA ILE A 437 -25.11 -1.42 16.75
C ILE A 437 -24.71 -1.88 18.16
N PRO A 438 -23.75 -1.26 18.85
CA PRO A 438 -23.39 -1.63 20.22
C PRO A 438 -24.59 -1.54 21.16
N VAL A 439 -25.29 -0.40 21.17
CA VAL A 439 -26.47 -0.14 22.03
C VAL A 439 -27.58 -1.19 21.78
N LEU A 440 -27.89 -1.47 20.50
CA LEU A 440 -28.89 -2.49 20.17
C LEU A 440 -28.50 -3.90 20.62
N ILE A 441 -27.21 -4.22 20.61
CA ILE A 441 -26.72 -5.51 21.08
C ILE A 441 -26.74 -5.54 22.61
N GLU A 442 -26.35 -4.46 23.27
CA GLU A 442 -26.36 -4.30 24.71
C GLU A 442 -27.81 -4.47 25.28
N ASP A 443 -28.76 -3.73 24.76
CA ASP A 443 -30.19 -3.87 25.11
C ASP A 443 -30.69 -5.31 24.94
N GLY A 444 -30.28 -5.95 23.85
CA GLY A 444 -30.64 -7.34 23.59
C GLY A 444 -30.01 -8.33 24.58
N LEU A 445 -28.77 -8.09 25.02
CA LEU A 445 -28.08 -8.93 26.00
C LEU A 445 -28.68 -8.74 27.40
N ASP A 446 -29.02 -7.51 27.76
CA ASP A 446 -29.67 -7.19 29.03
C ASP A 446 -31.10 -7.76 29.13
N ALA A 447 -31.85 -7.71 28.04
CA ALA A 447 -33.17 -8.34 27.96
C ALA A 447 -33.17 -9.86 28.17
N ILE A 448 -32.03 -10.53 27.84
CA ILE A 448 -31.82 -11.98 28.01
C ILE A 448 -31.26 -12.31 29.40
N GLY A 449 -30.74 -11.32 30.15
CA GLY A 449 -30.02 -11.48 31.41
C GLY A 449 -28.67 -12.15 31.20
N CYS A 450 -27.88 -11.64 30.27
CA CYS A 450 -26.58 -12.16 29.95
C CYS A 450 -25.60 -11.97 31.13
N ALA A 451 -24.64 -12.89 31.27
CA ALA A 451 -23.62 -12.75 32.29
C ALA A 451 -22.61 -11.66 31.88
N ASP A 452 -22.12 -10.83 32.80
CA ASP A 452 -21.27 -9.66 32.57
C ASP A 452 -20.03 -9.96 31.76
N TRP A 453 -19.33 -11.08 32.03
CA TRP A 453 -18.15 -11.48 31.26
C TRP A 453 -18.47 -11.79 29.79
N LEU A 454 -19.68 -12.24 29.49
CA LEU A 454 -20.12 -12.54 28.13
C LEU A 454 -20.60 -11.26 27.43
N LYS A 455 -21.20 -10.33 28.17
CA LYS A 455 -21.56 -8.99 27.71
C LYS A 455 -20.27 -8.25 27.29
N GLY A 456 -19.26 -8.16 28.17
CA GLY A 456 -17.97 -7.55 27.85
C GLY A 456 -17.25 -8.24 26.68
N LEU A 457 -17.25 -9.58 26.57
CA LEU A 457 -16.68 -10.25 25.42
C LEU A 457 -17.37 -9.85 24.11
N ILE A 458 -18.70 -9.71 24.10
CA ILE A 458 -19.45 -9.38 22.90
C ILE A 458 -19.29 -7.90 22.56
N LEU A 459 -19.45 -7.00 23.51
CA LEU A 459 -19.38 -5.54 23.28
C LEU A 459 -17.93 -5.10 23.06
N ASP A 460 -17.05 -5.27 24.05
CA ASP A 460 -15.68 -4.73 24.01
C ASP A 460 -14.74 -5.60 23.16
N GLY A 461 -14.90 -6.93 23.22
CA GLY A 461 -14.06 -7.85 22.48
C GLY A 461 -14.42 -7.98 20.99
N ILE A 462 -15.71 -8.10 20.67
CA ILE A 462 -16.19 -8.35 19.31
C ILE A 462 -16.69 -7.08 18.63
N VAL A 463 -17.67 -6.40 19.22
CA VAL A 463 -18.36 -5.27 18.57
C VAL A 463 -17.43 -4.08 18.47
N ALA A 464 -16.77 -3.67 19.55
CA ALA A 464 -15.77 -2.60 19.53
C ALA A 464 -14.60 -2.93 18.58
N GLY A 465 -14.11 -4.18 18.62
CA GLY A 465 -13.03 -4.61 17.72
C GLY A 465 -13.40 -4.64 16.24
N VAL A 466 -14.65 -5.00 15.91
CA VAL A 466 -15.19 -4.94 14.54
C VAL A 466 -15.47 -3.48 14.15
N GLY A 467 -16.06 -2.71 15.06
CA GLY A 467 -16.39 -1.29 14.90
C GLY A 467 -15.16 -0.47 14.53
N ALA A 468 -14.09 -0.59 15.31
CA ALA A 468 -12.82 0.08 15.05
C ALA A 468 -12.24 -0.17 13.65
N VAL A 469 -12.55 -1.33 13.04
CA VAL A 469 -12.12 -1.63 11.67
C VAL A 469 -13.11 -1.12 10.64
N LEU A 470 -14.41 -1.34 10.86
CA LEU A 470 -15.45 -0.96 9.90
C LEU A 470 -15.68 0.54 9.88
N GLY A 471 -15.45 1.23 10.99
CA GLY A 471 -15.49 2.67 11.08
C GLY A 471 -14.56 3.38 10.08
N PHE A 472 -13.36 2.84 9.83
CA PHE A 472 -12.44 3.38 8.84
C PHE A 472 -12.73 3.00 7.38
N VAL A 473 -13.67 2.08 7.14
CA VAL A 473 -14.00 1.64 5.77
C VAL A 473 -14.50 2.77 4.88
N PRO A 474 -15.40 3.68 5.32
CA PRO A 474 -15.86 4.78 4.48
C PRO A 474 -14.72 5.66 3.96
N GLN A 475 -13.82 6.11 4.83
CA GLN A 475 -12.64 6.90 4.47
C GLN A 475 -11.74 6.17 3.46
N MET A 476 -11.53 4.89 3.68
CA MET A 476 -10.76 4.04 2.78
C MET A 476 -11.42 3.89 1.41
N LEU A 477 -12.74 3.79 1.35
CA LEU A 477 -13.48 3.73 0.09
C LEU A 477 -13.35 5.03 -0.71
N VAL A 478 -13.45 6.18 -0.03
CA VAL A 478 -13.23 7.50 -0.67
C VAL A 478 -11.81 7.59 -1.23
N LEU A 479 -10.80 7.20 -0.46
CA LEU A 479 -9.41 7.16 -0.90
C LEU A 479 -9.23 6.24 -2.11
N PHE A 480 -9.78 5.01 -2.08
CA PHE A 480 -9.69 4.08 -3.19
C PHE A 480 -10.42 4.58 -4.44
N LEU A 481 -11.53 5.29 -4.28
CA LEU A 481 -12.27 5.92 -5.37
C LEU A 481 -11.38 6.95 -6.10
N LEU A 482 -10.78 7.86 -5.34
CA LEU A 482 -9.94 8.93 -5.90
C LEU A 482 -8.67 8.35 -6.54
N LEU A 483 -8.02 7.39 -5.89
CA LEU A 483 -6.86 6.70 -6.45
C LEU A 483 -7.21 5.90 -7.71
N ALA A 484 -8.37 5.24 -7.75
CA ALA A 484 -8.85 4.54 -8.95
C ALA A 484 -9.10 5.50 -10.13
N ILE A 485 -9.58 6.71 -9.86
CA ILE A 485 -9.72 7.77 -10.88
C ILE A 485 -8.35 8.18 -11.42
N LEU A 486 -7.38 8.47 -10.54
CA LEU A 486 -6.02 8.87 -10.94
C LEU A 486 -5.28 7.77 -11.70
N GLU A 487 -5.48 6.52 -11.32
CA GLU A 487 -4.90 5.36 -12.01
C GLU A 487 -5.54 5.18 -13.37
N ALA A 488 -6.88 5.18 -13.43
CA ALA A 488 -7.62 4.93 -14.66
C ALA A 488 -7.47 6.06 -15.68
N CYS A 489 -7.29 7.32 -15.26
CA CYS A 489 -7.00 8.40 -16.21
C CYS A 489 -5.56 8.40 -16.75
N GLY A 490 -4.66 7.58 -16.18
CA GLY A 490 -3.26 7.46 -16.59
C GLY A 490 -2.30 8.45 -15.92
N TYR A 491 -2.75 9.19 -14.89
CA TYR A 491 -1.90 10.15 -14.18
C TYR A 491 -0.80 9.48 -13.35
N MET A 492 -1.10 8.35 -12.71
CA MET A 492 -0.14 7.60 -11.88
C MET A 492 1.09 7.12 -12.67
N ALA A 493 0.92 6.80 -13.95
CA ALA A 493 2.03 6.43 -14.82
C ALA A 493 3.05 7.58 -14.99
N ARG A 494 2.55 8.82 -15.12
CA ARG A 494 3.40 10.03 -15.24
C ARG A 494 4.18 10.31 -13.96
N ILE A 495 3.52 10.15 -12.82
CA ILE A 495 4.18 10.32 -11.52
C ILE A 495 5.31 9.31 -11.36
N ALA A 496 5.06 8.04 -11.66
CA ALA A 496 6.08 7.00 -11.61
C ALA A 496 7.27 7.33 -12.51
N PHE A 497 7.03 7.85 -13.71
CA PHE A 497 8.06 8.29 -14.65
C PHE A 497 8.92 9.45 -14.09
N ILE A 498 8.28 10.47 -13.49
CA ILE A 498 8.98 11.63 -12.92
C ILE A 498 9.84 11.20 -11.73
N MET A 499 9.27 10.37 -10.86
CA MET A 499 9.91 9.93 -9.62
C MET A 499 11.00 8.89 -9.84
N ASP A 500 10.99 8.16 -10.97
CA ASP A 500 12.00 7.15 -11.29
C ASP A 500 13.42 7.72 -11.22
N ARG A 501 13.63 8.91 -11.75
CA ARG A 501 14.94 9.58 -11.73
C ARG A 501 15.46 9.85 -10.31
N ILE A 502 14.55 10.11 -9.37
CA ILE A 502 14.88 10.40 -7.97
C ILE A 502 15.12 9.09 -7.24
N PHE A 503 14.19 8.13 -7.35
CA PHE A 503 14.23 6.87 -6.61
C PHE A 503 15.37 5.95 -7.02
N ARG A 504 15.76 5.95 -8.31
CA ARG A 504 16.94 5.19 -8.78
C ARG A 504 18.22 5.61 -8.07
N ARG A 505 18.39 6.88 -7.72
CA ARG A 505 19.56 7.34 -6.95
C ARG A 505 19.64 6.68 -5.58
N PHE A 506 18.49 6.30 -5.00
CA PHE A 506 18.38 5.63 -3.71
C PHE A 506 18.27 4.10 -3.84
N GLY A 507 18.38 3.56 -5.06
CA GLY A 507 18.34 2.13 -5.30
C GLY A 507 16.95 1.51 -5.36
N LEU A 508 15.90 2.32 -5.36
CA LEU A 508 14.51 1.91 -5.56
C LEU A 508 14.06 2.21 -6.99
N SER A 509 13.13 1.43 -7.54
CA SER A 509 12.53 1.75 -8.82
C SER A 509 11.55 2.91 -8.69
N GLY A 510 11.31 3.66 -9.77
CA GLY A 510 10.31 4.73 -9.77
C GLY A 510 8.90 4.26 -9.44
N LYS A 511 8.59 2.99 -9.76
CA LYS A 511 7.32 2.35 -9.41
C LYS A 511 7.15 2.18 -7.89
N SER A 512 8.24 2.13 -7.11
CA SER A 512 8.22 2.03 -5.64
C SER A 512 7.63 3.27 -4.97
N PHE A 513 7.65 4.41 -5.66
CA PHE A 513 7.07 5.65 -5.13
C PHE A 513 5.56 5.55 -4.91
N ILE A 514 4.83 4.89 -5.81
CA ILE A 514 3.37 4.74 -5.73
C ILE A 514 2.93 4.00 -4.45
N PRO A 515 3.47 2.80 -4.13
CA PRO A 515 3.24 2.13 -2.85
C PRO A 515 3.55 2.99 -1.61
N ILE A 516 4.68 3.69 -1.62
CA ILE A 516 5.11 4.53 -0.49
C ILE A 516 4.14 5.69 -0.30
N LEU A 517 3.74 6.34 -1.39
CA LEU A 517 2.78 7.44 -1.34
C LEU A 517 1.42 6.98 -0.82
N ILE A 518 0.85 5.91 -1.37
CA ILE A 518 -0.42 5.35 -0.90
C ILE A 518 -0.30 4.94 0.58
N GLY A 519 0.88 4.50 1.00
CA GLY A 519 1.22 4.14 2.37
C GLY A 519 1.08 5.29 3.38
N THR A 520 1.16 6.57 2.94
CA THR A 520 0.91 7.73 3.83
C THR A 520 -0.55 7.80 4.28
N GLY A 521 -1.50 7.36 3.48
CA GLY A 521 -2.89 7.22 3.90
C GLY A 521 -3.10 5.93 4.70
N CYS A 522 -2.76 4.78 4.12
CA CYS A 522 -2.85 3.48 4.79
C CYS A 522 -1.80 2.49 4.26
N GLY A 523 -1.13 1.78 5.16
CA GLY A 523 -0.10 0.80 4.81
C GLY A 523 -0.62 -0.39 4.00
N VAL A 524 -1.86 -0.83 4.22
CA VAL A 524 -2.47 -1.99 3.53
C VAL A 524 -2.55 -1.79 2.03
N PRO A 525 -3.23 -0.74 1.51
CA PRO A 525 -3.27 -0.46 0.08
C PRO A 525 -1.89 -0.09 -0.48
N GLY A 526 -1.04 0.57 0.31
CA GLY A 526 0.35 0.84 -0.07
C GLY A 526 1.11 -0.44 -0.39
N ILE A 527 1.06 -1.45 0.48
CA ILE A 527 1.68 -2.75 0.25
C ILE A 527 1.05 -3.44 -0.97
N MET A 528 -0.28 -3.42 -1.10
CA MET A 528 -0.98 -4.03 -2.24
C MET A 528 -0.61 -3.40 -3.58
N ALA A 529 -0.35 -2.10 -3.61
CA ALA A 529 0.07 -1.38 -4.80
C ALA A 529 1.47 -1.83 -5.31
N SER A 530 2.28 -2.47 -4.46
CA SER A 530 3.57 -3.03 -4.87
C SER A 530 3.49 -4.08 -5.97
N ARG A 531 2.30 -4.62 -6.27
CA ARG A 531 2.04 -5.53 -7.40
C ARG A 531 2.39 -4.92 -8.76
N THR A 532 2.37 -3.59 -8.85
CA THR A 532 2.76 -2.88 -10.07
C THR A 532 4.25 -2.92 -10.35
N ILE A 533 5.06 -3.40 -9.39
CA ILE A 533 6.50 -3.55 -9.51
C ILE A 533 6.81 -4.95 -10.03
N GLU A 534 7.34 -5.03 -11.23
CA GLU A 534 7.62 -6.27 -11.95
C GLU A 534 8.83 -7.01 -11.35
N ASN A 535 9.88 -6.27 -11.00
CA ASN A 535 11.08 -6.86 -10.40
C ASN A 535 10.81 -7.31 -8.97
N GLU A 536 10.94 -8.61 -8.71
CA GLU A 536 10.64 -9.20 -7.42
C GLU A 536 11.53 -8.67 -6.28
N ARG A 537 12.78 -8.33 -6.55
CA ARG A 537 13.71 -7.75 -5.57
C ARG A 537 13.27 -6.35 -5.16
N ASP A 538 12.97 -5.49 -6.15
CA ASP A 538 12.49 -4.14 -5.91
C ASP A 538 11.12 -4.14 -5.22
N ARG A 539 10.24 -5.07 -5.60
CA ARG A 539 8.95 -5.26 -4.95
C ARG A 539 9.11 -5.63 -3.49
N ARG A 540 9.96 -6.61 -3.16
CA ARG A 540 10.24 -7.01 -1.78
C ARG A 540 10.83 -5.87 -0.96
N MET A 541 11.81 -5.13 -1.51
CA MET A 541 12.39 -3.94 -0.87
C MET A 541 11.32 -2.90 -0.57
N THR A 542 10.46 -2.62 -1.54
CA THR A 542 9.37 -1.66 -1.39
C THR A 542 8.40 -2.09 -0.30
N ILE A 543 7.97 -3.37 -0.27
CA ILE A 543 7.09 -3.90 0.78
C ILE A 543 7.72 -3.74 2.17
N MET A 544 9.04 -3.99 2.31
CA MET A 544 9.75 -3.88 3.58
C MET A 544 9.85 -2.44 4.09
N THR A 545 9.81 -1.44 3.21
CA THR A 545 10.07 -0.03 3.57
C THR A 545 8.84 0.86 3.50
N THR A 546 7.78 0.47 2.78
CA THR A 546 6.57 1.29 2.58
C THR A 546 5.90 1.72 3.88
N THR A 547 5.94 0.90 4.92
CA THR A 547 5.25 1.16 6.20
C THR A 547 6.06 2.03 7.17
N PHE A 548 7.26 2.46 6.81
CA PHE A 548 8.04 3.40 7.63
C PHE A 548 7.45 4.81 7.63
N ILE A 549 6.75 5.18 6.56
CA ILE A 549 6.06 6.47 6.53
C ILE A 549 4.84 6.44 7.46
N PRO A 550 4.53 7.54 8.17
CA PRO A 550 3.30 7.62 8.96
C PRO A 550 2.07 7.42 8.09
N CYS A 551 1.12 6.64 8.55
CA CYS A 551 -0.22 6.51 7.96
C CYS A 551 -1.25 7.17 8.88
N GLY A 552 -2.49 7.34 8.42
CA GLY A 552 -3.57 7.95 9.19
C GLY A 552 -3.72 7.37 10.60
N ALA A 553 -3.70 6.06 10.75
CA ALA A 553 -3.76 5.35 12.02
C ALA A 553 -2.59 5.63 13.01
N LYS A 554 -1.49 6.20 12.52
CA LYS A 554 -0.37 6.62 13.38
C LYS A 554 -0.47 8.08 13.83
N THR A 555 -1.35 8.88 13.22
CA THR A 555 -1.44 10.32 13.50
C THR A 555 -1.94 10.60 14.91
N PRO A 556 -2.98 9.94 15.44
CA PRO A 556 -3.44 10.19 16.83
C PRO A 556 -2.34 9.89 17.85
N PHE A 557 -1.63 8.78 17.68
CA PHE A 557 -0.49 8.43 18.53
C PHE A 557 0.66 9.46 18.47
N ILE A 558 0.95 10.00 17.27
CA ILE A 558 1.97 11.06 17.10
C ILE A 558 1.51 12.33 17.78
N ALA A 559 0.21 12.69 17.67
CA ALA A 559 -0.39 13.85 18.30
C ALA A 559 -0.36 13.71 19.83
N MET A 560 -0.77 12.57 20.37
CA MET A 560 -0.72 12.30 21.81
C MET A 560 0.68 12.49 22.39
N ILE A 561 1.72 11.92 21.78
CA ILE A 561 3.10 12.09 22.25
C ILE A 561 3.58 13.54 22.10
N ALA A 562 3.20 14.22 21.03
CA ALA A 562 3.53 15.62 20.82
C ALA A 562 2.82 16.53 21.86
N GLY A 563 1.56 16.29 22.17
CA GLY A 563 0.78 16.99 23.18
C GLY A 563 1.33 16.75 24.58
N ALA A 564 1.28 15.51 25.03
CA ALA A 564 1.62 15.14 26.40
C ALA A 564 3.08 15.47 26.79
N ILE A 565 4.05 15.15 25.96
CA ILE A 565 5.47 15.24 26.34
C ILE A 565 6.15 16.50 25.81
N PHE A 566 5.66 17.08 24.71
CA PHE A 566 6.30 18.22 24.04
C PHE A 566 5.46 19.49 23.99
N GLY A 567 4.31 19.51 24.69
CA GLY A 567 3.42 20.68 24.80
C GLY A 567 2.86 21.11 23.44
N GLY A 568 2.34 20.18 22.65
CA GLY A 568 1.71 20.47 21.37
C GLY A 568 2.65 20.89 20.24
N SER A 569 3.98 20.64 20.36
CA SER A 569 4.96 21.14 19.42
C SER A 569 4.79 20.57 18.01
N PRO A 570 4.44 21.40 16.97
CA PRO A 570 4.26 20.94 15.59
C PRO A 570 5.52 20.32 14.98
N TRP A 571 6.69 20.64 15.52
CA TRP A 571 7.97 20.10 15.05
C TRP A 571 8.11 18.61 15.32
N VAL A 572 7.51 18.09 16.38
CA VAL A 572 7.55 16.67 16.72
C VAL A 572 6.75 15.87 15.70
N ALA A 573 5.52 16.27 15.41
CA ALA A 573 4.69 15.66 14.39
C ALA A 573 5.33 15.71 13.01
N THR A 574 5.84 16.88 12.62
CA THR A 574 6.56 17.06 11.35
C THR A 574 7.80 16.17 11.26
N SER A 575 8.57 16.06 12.36
CA SER A 575 9.79 15.23 12.40
C SER A 575 9.50 13.75 12.17
N ALA A 576 8.35 13.24 12.59
CA ALA A 576 7.94 11.85 12.35
C ALA A 576 7.87 11.50 10.85
N TYR A 577 7.33 12.41 10.03
CA TYR A 577 7.31 12.23 8.57
C TYR A 577 8.72 12.24 7.97
N PHE A 578 9.58 13.15 8.41
CA PHE A 578 10.98 13.20 7.95
C PHE A 578 11.77 11.96 8.37
N ILE A 579 11.55 11.45 9.59
CA ILE A 579 12.16 10.19 10.06
C ILE A 579 11.71 9.02 9.18
N GLY A 580 10.42 8.93 8.87
CA GLY A 580 9.88 7.90 7.99
C GLY A 580 10.50 7.94 6.59
N MET A 581 10.58 9.13 5.98
CA MET A 581 11.23 9.32 4.68
C MET A 581 12.73 8.96 4.72
N ALA A 582 13.44 9.44 5.73
CA ALA A 582 14.86 9.12 5.91
C ALA A 582 15.07 7.61 6.09
N ALA A 583 14.21 6.94 6.86
CA ALA A 583 14.24 5.50 7.07
C ALA A 583 14.07 4.74 5.75
N ILE A 584 13.15 5.15 4.88
CA ILE A 584 12.94 4.56 3.53
C ILE A 584 14.21 4.70 2.68
N ILE A 585 14.77 5.92 2.63
CA ILE A 585 15.95 6.21 1.81
C ILE A 585 17.17 5.42 2.30
N VAL A 586 17.46 5.48 3.59
CA VAL A 586 18.59 4.79 4.21
C VAL A 586 18.45 3.28 4.04
N SER A 587 17.26 2.73 4.30
CA SER A 587 16.99 1.31 4.11
C SER A 587 17.13 0.89 2.65
N GLY A 588 16.62 1.68 1.69
CA GLY A 588 16.77 1.41 0.26
C GLY A 588 18.24 1.31 -0.15
N ILE A 589 19.06 2.28 0.26
CA ILE A 589 20.50 2.30 -0.03
C ILE A 589 21.22 1.10 0.61
N ILE A 590 20.92 0.78 1.88
CA ILE A 590 21.59 -0.32 2.60
C ILE A 590 21.17 -1.66 2.04
N LEU A 591 19.87 -1.90 1.83
CA LEU A 591 19.36 -3.16 1.32
C LEU A 591 19.91 -3.46 -0.07
N LYS A 592 19.97 -2.47 -0.98
CA LYS A 592 20.56 -2.63 -2.31
C LYS A 592 22.02 -3.09 -2.28
N LYS A 593 22.77 -2.72 -1.24
CA LYS A 593 24.18 -3.14 -1.09
C LYS A 593 24.34 -4.55 -0.51
N THR A 594 23.24 -5.19 -0.12
CA THR A 594 23.27 -6.58 0.36
C THR A 594 23.22 -7.56 -0.81
N LYS A 595 23.77 -8.77 -0.62
CA LYS A 595 23.74 -9.82 -1.66
C LYS A 595 22.33 -10.25 -2.07
N LEU A 596 21.34 -10.06 -1.21
CA LEU A 596 19.94 -10.46 -1.46
C LEU A 596 19.22 -9.53 -2.42
N PHE A 597 19.59 -8.24 -2.45
CA PHE A 597 18.94 -7.19 -3.22
C PHE A 597 19.88 -6.48 -4.20
N SER A 598 21.15 -6.96 -4.33
CA SER A 598 22.09 -6.41 -5.31
C SER A 598 21.64 -6.70 -6.73
N GLY A 599 21.90 -5.77 -7.64
CA GLY A 599 21.57 -5.84 -9.08
C GLY A 599 21.01 -4.51 -9.56
N ASP A 600 21.06 -4.29 -10.89
CA ASP A 600 20.53 -3.08 -11.48
C ASP A 600 19.01 -3.00 -11.30
N PRO A 601 18.47 -1.80 -10.97
CA PRO A 601 17.03 -1.60 -10.99
C PRO A 601 16.53 -1.84 -12.42
N ALA A 602 15.41 -2.56 -12.55
CA ALA A 602 14.80 -2.80 -13.85
C ALA A 602 14.64 -1.48 -14.61
N PRO A 603 14.98 -1.42 -15.90
CA PRO A 603 14.81 -0.22 -16.69
C PRO A 603 13.32 0.18 -16.65
N PHE A 604 13.06 1.44 -16.38
CA PHE A 604 11.70 1.96 -16.35
C PHE A 604 11.20 2.14 -17.79
N VAL A 605 10.71 1.05 -18.36
CA VAL A 605 10.09 1.05 -19.69
C VAL A 605 8.58 1.02 -19.46
N MET A 606 7.95 2.19 -19.29
CA MET A 606 6.50 2.29 -19.19
C MET A 606 5.97 3.23 -20.27
N GLU A 607 5.02 2.73 -21.05
CA GLU A 607 4.25 3.61 -21.93
C GLU A 607 3.43 4.57 -21.09
N LEU A 608 3.47 5.85 -21.45
CA LEU A 608 2.53 6.82 -20.91
C LEU A 608 1.21 6.64 -21.67
N PRO A 609 0.19 5.97 -21.10
CA PRO A 609 -1.08 5.76 -21.78
C PRO A 609 -1.71 7.13 -22.09
N ALA A 610 -2.43 7.27 -23.23
CA ALA A 610 -3.14 8.51 -23.49
C ALA A 610 -4.15 8.80 -22.37
N TYR A 611 -4.30 10.06 -22.00
CA TYR A 611 -5.33 10.44 -21.03
C TYR A 611 -6.72 10.09 -21.56
N HIS A 612 -7.50 9.45 -20.73
CA HIS A 612 -8.89 9.15 -21.03
C HIS A 612 -9.77 9.34 -19.78
N ILE A 613 -11.00 9.71 -19.99
CA ILE A 613 -11.97 9.82 -18.90
C ILE A 613 -12.35 8.39 -18.50
N PRO A 614 -12.14 8.01 -17.25
CA PRO A 614 -12.47 6.66 -16.78
C PRO A 614 -13.98 6.45 -16.78
N THR A 615 -14.42 5.23 -17.11
CA THR A 615 -15.82 4.87 -16.98
C THR A 615 -16.18 4.68 -15.52
N VAL A 616 -17.31 5.27 -15.09
CA VAL A 616 -17.77 5.22 -13.69
C VAL A 616 -17.87 3.78 -13.17
N GLY A 617 -18.39 2.86 -13.99
CA GLY A 617 -18.51 1.46 -13.61
C GLY A 617 -17.18 0.77 -13.30
N ASN A 618 -16.11 1.07 -14.05
CA ASN A 618 -14.79 0.49 -13.79
C ASN A 618 -14.16 1.07 -12.52
N VAL A 619 -14.35 2.36 -12.27
CA VAL A 619 -13.84 3.03 -11.06
C VAL A 619 -14.53 2.46 -9.81
N LEU A 620 -15.86 2.40 -9.81
CA LEU A 620 -16.64 1.85 -8.69
C LEU A 620 -16.33 0.37 -8.44
N ARG A 621 -16.15 -0.42 -9.51
CA ARG A 621 -15.75 -1.82 -9.36
C ARG A 621 -14.36 -1.95 -8.74
N SER A 622 -13.39 -1.16 -9.20
CA SER A 622 -12.02 -1.17 -8.64
C SER A 622 -12.01 -0.74 -7.18
N MET A 623 -12.77 0.31 -6.82
CA MET A 623 -12.98 0.76 -5.45
C MET A 623 -13.54 -0.38 -4.59
N TRP A 624 -14.66 -1.00 -5.03
CA TRP A 624 -15.33 -2.06 -4.28
C TRP A 624 -14.49 -3.32 -4.11
N GLU A 625 -13.79 -3.76 -5.15
CA GLU A 625 -12.92 -4.94 -5.08
C GLU A 625 -11.78 -4.76 -4.07
N ARG A 626 -11.21 -3.55 -4.00
CA ARG A 626 -10.18 -3.18 -3.00
C ARG A 626 -10.78 -3.08 -1.60
N GLY A 627 -11.90 -2.40 -1.44
CA GLY A 627 -12.62 -2.25 -0.17
C GLY A 627 -13.09 -3.60 0.38
N TRP A 628 -13.73 -4.42 -0.43
CA TRP A 628 -14.18 -5.76 -0.01
C TRP A 628 -13.02 -6.68 0.38
N SER A 629 -11.90 -6.61 -0.36
CA SER A 629 -10.69 -7.34 0.01
C SER A 629 -10.11 -6.89 1.36
N PHE A 630 -10.26 -5.61 1.72
CA PHE A 630 -9.88 -5.08 3.02
C PHE A 630 -10.83 -5.59 4.11
N ILE A 631 -12.15 -5.38 3.96
CA ILE A 631 -13.18 -5.80 4.93
C ILE A 631 -13.06 -7.29 5.26
N LYS A 632 -12.97 -8.15 4.24
CA LYS A 632 -12.89 -9.60 4.45
C LYS A 632 -11.67 -10.03 5.25
N LYS A 633 -10.54 -9.35 5.11
CA LYS A 633 -9.29 -9.70 5.79
C LYS A 633 -9.18 -9.07 7.17
N ALA A 634 -9.56 -7.80 7.26
CA ALA A 634 -9.59 -7.08 8.51
C ALA A 634 -10.56 -7.77 9.48
N GLY A 635 -11.77 -8.07 9.04
CA GLY A 635 -12.79 -8.71 9.86
C GLY A 635 -12.44 -10.11 10.38
N THR A 636 -11.44 -10.81 9.83
CA THR A 636 -11.05 -12.13 10.37
C THR A 636 -9.85 -12.07 11.29
N ILE A 637 -8.78 -11.40 10.87
CA ILE A 637 -7.53 -11.39 11.63
C ILE A 637 -7.62 -10.41 12.82
N ILE A 638 -8.23 -9.25 12.60
CA ILE A 638 -8.35 -8.24 13.65
C ILE A 638 -9.34 -8.71 14.70
N LEU A 639 -10.52 -9.23 14.30
CA LEU A 639 -11.49 -9.78 15.24
C LEU A 639 -10.87 -10.84 16.18
N LEU A 640 -10.10 -11.79 15.63
CA LEU A 640 -9.43 -12.77 16.46
C LEU A 640 -8.41 -12.11 17.40
N SER A 641 -7.70 -11.09 16.93
CA SER A 641 -6.69 -10.40 17.71
C SER A 641 -7.30 -9.55 18.82
N THR A 642 -8.42 -8.86 18.57
CA THR A 642 -9.13 -8.06 19.59
C THR A 642 -9.70 -8.95 20.69
N ILE A 643 -10.29 -10.09 20.36
CA ILE A 643 -10.75 -11.07 21.34
C ILE A 643 -9.59 -11.56 22.23
N VAL A 644 -8.42 -11.85 21.65
CA VAL A 644 -7.24 -12.29 22.40
C VAL A 644 -6.73 -11.16 23.30
N VAL A 645 -6.66 -9.93 22.78
CA VAL A 645 -6.22 -8.76 23.56
C VAL A 645 -7.21 -8.50 24.70
N TRP A 646 -8.52 -8.41 24.41
CA TRP A 646 -9.55 -8.26 25.42
C TRP A 646 -9.40 -9.32 26.54
N PHE A 647 -9.34 -10.61 26.16
CA PHE A 647 -9.19 -11.69 27.14
C PHE A 647 -7.92 -11.53 27.99
N THR A 648 -6.79 -11.15 27.40
CA THR A 648 -5.53 -10.97 28.15
C THR A 648 -5.50 -9.69 28.97
N THR A 649 -6.30 -8.69 28.66
CA THR A 649 -6.44 -7.45 29.43
C THR A 649 -7.35 -7.62 30.63
N TYR A 650 -8.52 -8.21 30.44
CA TYR A 650 -9.53 -8.31 31.49
C TYR A 650 -9.45 -9.60 32.33
N PHE A 651 -8.59 -10.55 32.01
CA PHE A 651 -8.39 -11.75 32.85
C PHE A 651 -7.00 -11.80 33.45
N GLY A 652 -6.95 -12.17 34.74
CA GLY A 652 -5.71 -12.26 35.49
C GLY A 652 -5.72 -13.29 36.60
N PHE A 653 -4.57 -13.43 37.24
CA PHE A 653 -4.39 -14.27 38.41
C PHE A 653 -4.25 -13.38 39.64
N THR A 654 -5.28 -13.34 40.46
CA THR A 654 -5.32 -12.67 41.76
C THR A 654 -5.13 -13.69 42.89
N ASP A 655 -5.07 -13.23 44.15
CA ASP A 655 -4.97 -14.10 45.33
C ASP A 655 -6.17 -15.04 45.45
N ASP A 656 -7.35 -14.64 44.94
CA ASP A 656 -8.60 -15.41 44.88
C ASP A 656 -8.68 -16.40 43.71
N GLY A 657 -7.66 -16.47 42.87
CA GLY A 657 -7.59 -17.37 41.73
C GLY A 657 -7.68 -16.64 40.39
N PHE A 658 -8.03 -17.39 39.33
CA PHE A 658 -8.20 -16.86 37.98
C PHE A 658 -9.61 -16.29 37.81
N ARG A 659 -9.73 -14.99 37.59
CA ARG A 659 -11.02 -14.31 37.40
C ARG A 659 -10.93 -13.13 36.43
N MET A 660 -12.06 -12.59 36.09
CA MET A 660 -12.17 -11.30 35.42
C MET A 660 -11.75 -10.21 36.40
N LEU A 661 -10.98 -9.24 35.95
CA LEU A 661 -10.44 -8.12 36.70
C LEU A 661 -11.36 -6.90 36.57
N ALA A 662 -11.46 -6.11 37.62
CA ALA A 662 -12.02 -4.78 37.54
C ALA A 662 -11.00 -3.81 36.90
N GLU A 663 -11.43 -2.63 36.49
CA GLU A 663 -10.57 -1.67 35.80
C GLU A 663 -9.38 -1.21 36.64
N ASP A 664 -9.54 -1.12 37.95
CA ASP A 664 -8.49 -0.80 38.91
C ASP A 664 -7.46 -1.92 39.11
N GLU A 665 -7.75 -3.15 38.67
CA GLU A 665 -6.91 -4.35 38.86
C GLU A 665 -6.15 -4.76 37.57
N ILE A 666 -6.18 -3.97 36.51
CA ILE A 666 -5.55 -4.28 35.21
C ILE A 666 -4.06 -4.60 35.32
N ASP A 667 -3.39 -4.10 36.33
CA ASP A 667 -2.00 -4.43 36.66
C ASP A 667 -1.75 -5.93 36.91
N MET A 668 -2.77 -6.67 37.34
CA MET A 668 -2.69 -8.12 37.56
C MET A 668 -3.03 -8.94 36.33
N SER A 669 -3.37 -8.30 35.22
CA SER A 669 -3.77 -8.95 33.97
C SER A 669 -2.69 -9.84 33.37
N ILE A 670 -3.11 -10.77 32.53
CA ILE A 670 -2.17 -11.59 31.74
C ILE A 670 -1.31 -10.70 30.86
N LEU A 671 -1.92 -9.65 30.29
CA LEU A 671 -1.24 -8.71 29.40
C LEU A 671 -0.18 -7.90 30.16
N ALA A 672 -0.48 -7.43 31.36
CA ALA A 672 0.49 -6.74 32.24
C ALA A 672 1.68 -7.66 32.62
N LYS A 673 1.42 -8.94 32.91
CA LYS A 673 2.48 -9.92 33.18
C LYS A 673 3.34 -10.18 31.95
N ILE A 674 2.75 -10.26 30.75
CA ILE A 674 3.48 -10.35 29.49
C ILE A 674 4.32 -9.08 29.26
N GLY A 675 3.72 -7.90 29.47
CA GLY A 675 4.41 -6.61 29.37
C GLY A 675 5.63 -6.55 30.30
N SER A 676 5.44 -6.92 31.56
CA SER A 676 6.51 -6.94 32.57
C SER A 676 7.63 -7.95 32.24
N ALA A 677 7.28 -9.08 31.59
CA ALA A 677 8.28 -10.07 31.18
C ALA A 677 9.18 -9.60 30.02
N ILE A 678 8.70 -8.66 29.20
CA ILE A 678 9.42 -8.17 28.00
C ILE A 678 9.90 -6.73 28.10
N CYS A 679 9.41 -5.92 29.06
CA CYS A 679 9.73 -4.49 29.17
C CYS A 679 11.25 -4.22 29.29
N TRP A 680 12.00 -5.16 29.87
CA TRP A 680 13.46 -5.06 29.96
C TRP A 680 14.17 -4.93 28.62
N ILE A 681 13.56 -5.42 27.51
CA ILE A 681 14.09 -5.29 26.16
C ILE A 681 14.11 -3.80 25.75
N PHE A 682 13.17 -3.01 26.24
CA PHE A 682 13.01 -1.60 25.91
C PHE A 682 13.74 -0.65 26.86
N THR A 683 14.28 -1.16 27.98
CA THR A 683 15.10 -0.35 28.91
C THR A 683 16.25 0.40 28.22
N PRO A 684 16.99 -0.19 27.24
CA PRO A 684 18.03 0.53 26.51
C PRO A 684 17.51 1.68 25.63
N LEU A 685 16.19 1.69 25.33
CA LEU A 685 15.55 2.73 24.55
C LEU A 685 14.98 3.87 25.42
N GLY A 686 15.04 3.70 26.77
CA GLY A 686 14.63 4.72 27.72
C GLY A 686 13.20 4.59 28.28
N TRP A 687 12.45 3.57 27.88
CA TRP A 687 11.05 3.34 28.25
C TRP A 687 10.81 1.86 28.61
N GLY A 688 11.51 1.39 29.65
CA GLY A 688 11.46 -0.01 30.11
C GLY A 688 10.33 -0.29 31.11
N ASN A 689 9.21 0.44 31.07
CA ASN A 689 8.01 0.16 31.85
C ASN A 689 7.08 -0.82 31.14
N TRP A 690 6.25 -1.52 31.88
CA TRP A 690 5.38 -2.55 31.32
C TRP A 690 4.22 -1.95 30.50
N GLN A 691 3.72 -0.78 30.89
CA GLN A 691 2.65 -0.05 30.21
C GLN A 691 3.04 0.29 28.76
N ALA A 692 4.19 0.92 28.57
CA ALA A 692 4.71 1.23 27.23
C ALA A 692 4.97 -0.03 26.39
N ALA A 693 5.43 -1.11 27.04
CA ALA A 693 5.61 -2.39 26.36
C ALA A 693 4.28 -2.98 25.89
N VAL A 694 3.25 -2.94 26.71
CA VAL A 694 1.89 -3.36 26.40
C VAL A 694 1.31 -2.50 25.26
N ALA A 695 1.39 -1.17 25.37
CA ALA A 695 0.90 -0.25 24.32
C ALA A 695 1.58 -0.51 22.97
N SER A 696 2.89 -0.86 22.96
CA SER A 696 3.58 -1.25 21.74
C SER A 696 3.07 -2.57 21.16
N ILE A 697 2.61 -3.51 21.98
CA ILE A 697 2.02 -4.80 21.55
C ILE A 697 0.61 -4.58 21.02
N THR A 698 -0.23 -3.86 21.74
CA THR A 698 -1.60 -3.54 21.31
C THR A 698 -1.59 -2.74 20.00
N GLY A 699 -0.62 -1.84 19.83
CA GLY A 699 -0.33 -1.13 18.59
C GLY A 699 0.09 -2.01 17.40
N LEU A 700 0.33 -3.31 17.58
CA LEU A 700 0.45 -4.27 16.45
C LEU A 700 -0.92 -4.73 15.95
N VAL A 701 -1.94 -4.72 16.78
CA VAL A 701 -3.32 -5.00 16.35
C VAL A 701 -3.79 -3.88 15.44
N ALA A 702 -3.82 -2.67 15.99
CA ALA A 702 -4.12 -1.43 15.29
C ALA A 702 -3.30 -0.31 15.94
N LYS A 703 -2.79 0.65 15.14
CA LYS A 703 -1.85 1.66 15.66
C LYS A 703 -2.53 2.71 16.53
N GLU A 704 -3.80 2.98 16.29
CA GLU A 704 -4.67 3.80 17.12
C GLU A 704 -4.84 3.22 18.53
N ASN A 705 -4.84 1.90 18.69
CA ASN A 705 -4.96 1.26 20.01
C ASN A 705 -3.82 1.62 20.98
N ILE A 706 -2.73 2.21 20.50
CA ILE A 706 -1.68 2.74 21.37
C ILE A 706 -2.28 3.86 22.23
N VAL A 707 -3.08 4.75 21.65
CA VAL A 707 -3.70 5.88 22.36
C VAL A 707 -4.67 5.38 23.42
N GLY A 708 -5.63 4.54 23.02
CA GLY A 708 -6.60 3.97 23.97
C GLY A 708 -5.93 3.16 25.09
N THR A 709 -4.93 2.32 24.75
CA THR A 709 -4.21 1.57 25.77
C THR A 709 -3.44 2.49 26.73
N MET A 710 -2.81 3.55 26.22
CA MET A 710 -2.12 4.53 27.07
C MET A 710 -3.09 5.33 27.91
N GLY A 711 -4.25 5.71 27.36
CA GLY A 711 -5.34 6.36 28.10
C GLY A 711 -5.78 5.53 29.29
N ILE A 712 -6.13 4.27 29.09
CA ILE A 712 -6.55 3.34 30.16
C ILE A 712 -5.44 3.12 31.19
N LEU A 713 -4.21 2.85 30.76
CA LEU A 713 -3.11 2.48 31.67
C LEU A 713 -2.52 3.67 32.44
N TYR A 714 -2.74 4.90 32.04
CA TYR A 714 -2.29 6.12 32.69
C TYR A 714 -3.43 7.01 33.19
N GLY A 715 -4.70 6.69 32.89
CA GLY A 715 -5.89 7.46 33.27
C GLY A 715 -6.54 7.07 34.61
N GLY A 716 -6.07 5.97 35.24
CA GLY A 716 -6.69 5.47 36.50
C GLY A 716 -6.27 6.20 37.77
N GLY A 717 -5.92 7.48 37.75
CA GLY A 717 -5.48 8.25 38.89
C GLY A 717 -6.01 9.69 38.87
N ASP A 718 -5.68 10.48 39.93
CA ASP A 718 -6.09 11.89 40.09
C ASP A 718 -5.51 12.85 38.99
N LEU A 719 -4.71 12.31 38.04
CA LEU A 719 -4.06 13.10 36.99
C LEU A 719 -4.62 12.69 35.63
N SER A 720 -4.82 13.67 34.74
CA SER A 720 -5.16 13.35 33.34
C SER A 720 -4.12 12.42 32.70
N PRO A 721 -4.51 11.54 31.79
CA PRO A 721 -3.58 10.61 31.10
C PRO A 721 -2.37 11.32 30.49
N TYR A 722 -2.53 12.55 30.01
CA TYR A 722 -1.47 13.37 29.46
C TYR A 722 -0.47 13.85 30.51
N ALA A 723 -0.94 14.29 31.68
CA ALA A 723 -0.09 14.69 32.79
C ALA A 723 0.69 13.50 33.35
N ALA A 724 0.06 12.35 33.51
CA ALA A 724 0.72 11.11 33.93
C ALA A 724 1.82 10.67 32.93
N LEU A 725 1.55 10.74 31.65
CA LEU A 725 2.55 10.48 30.59
C LEU A 725 3.73 11.46 30.64
N ALA A 726 3.48 12.74 30.88
CA ALA A 726 4.51 13.76 30.98
C ALA A 726 5.45 13.55 32.17
N LEU A 727 4.94 12.96 33.26
CA LEU A 727 5.74 12.59 34.44
C LEU A 727 6.57 11.34 34.23
N GLU A 728 6.03 10.33 33.53
CA GLU A 728 6.70 9.04 33.32
C GLU A 728 7.76 9.10 32.23
N PHE A 729 7.53 9.86 31.16
CA PHE A 729 8.43 9.92 30.03
C PHE A 729 9.30 11.18 30.04
N THR A 730 10.62 11.00 30.00
CA THR A 730 11.51 12.09 29.58
C THR A 730 11.31 12.41 28.10
N LYS A 731 11.57 13.67 27.68
CA LYS A 731 11.45 14.08 26.26
C LYS A 731 12.22 13.14 25.30
N LEU A 732 13.39 12.67 25.71
CA LEU A 732 14.19 11.73 24.89
C LEU A 732 13.58 10.33 24.87
N ALA A 733 13.02 9.85 25.97
CA ALA A 733 12.34 8.57 26.05
C ALA A 733 11.05 8.59 25.22
N GLY A 734 10.24 9.64 25.31
CA GLY A 734 9.03 9.82 24.52
C GLY A 734 9.32 9.89 23.02
N PHE A 735 10.37 10.61 22.61
CA PHE A 735 10.77 10.66 21.21
C PHE A 735 11.33 9.32 20.69
N SER A 736 12.00 8.56 21.55
CA SER A 736 12.46 7.20 21.25
C SER A 736 11.27 6.24 21.11
N PHE A 737 10.26 6.31 21.98
CA PHE A 737 9.04 5.54 21.93
C PHE A 737 8.24 5.84 20.65
N LEU A 738 8.07 7.13 20.33
CA LEU A 738 7.45 7.58 19.08
C LEU A 738 8.17 6.97 17.87
N THR A 739 9.49 7.09 17.81
CA THR A 739 10.27 6.58 16.67
C THR A 739 10.19 5.07 16.55
N PHE A 740 10.22 4.32 17.67
CA PHE A 740 10.07 2.87 17.65
C PHE A 740 8.72 2.47 17.06
N ASN A 741 7.63 3.00 17.58
CA ASN A 741 6.28 2.65 17.13
C ASN A 741 5.96 3.15 15.72
N LEU A 742 6.65 4.20 15.27
CA LEU A 742 6.60 4.68 13.91
C LEU A 742 7.21 3.68 12.92
N LEU A 743 8.39 3.14 13.22
CA LEU A 743 9.21 2.34 12.31
C LEU A 743 9.09 0.82 12.51
N CYS A 744 8.55 0.35 13.63
CA CYS A 744 8.37 -1.08 13.91
C CYS A 744 7.35 -1.72 12.95
N ALA A 745 7.12 -3.02 13.11
CA ALA A 745 6.14 -3.75 12.32
C ALA A 745 4.77 -3.01 12.31
N PRO A 746 4.11 -2.93 11.16
CA PRO A 746 2.81 -2.28 11.05
C PRO A 746 1.70 -3.11 11.71
N CYS A 747 0.46 -2.60 11.68
CA CYS A 747 -0.71 -3.31 12.18
C CYS A 747 -0.92 -4.69 11.52
N PHE A 748 -1.64 -5.59 12.17
CA PHE A 748 -1.87 -6.95 11.69
C PHE A 748 -2.52 -7.00 10.29
N ALA A 749 -3.38 -6.03 9.95
CA ALA A 749 -3.94 -5.90 8.61
C ALA A 749 -2.83 -5.71 7.56
N ALA A 750 -1.86 -4.85 7.84
CA ALA A 750 -0.73 -4.62 6.96
C ALA A 750 0.26 -5.80 6.95
N ILE A 751 0.48 -6.48 8.09
CA ILE A 751 1.24 -7.74 8.14
C ILE A 751 0.57 -8.81 7.27
N GLY A 752 -0.77 -8.90 7.30
CA GLY A 752 -1.54 -9.77 6.42
C GLY A 752 -1.35 -9.44 4.93
N ALA A 753 -1.27 -8.15 4.58
CA ALA A 753 -0.93 -7.70 3.24
C ALA A 753 0.52 -8.06 2.86
N ILE A 754 1.49 -7.85 3.76
CA ILE A 754 2.89 -8.27 3.57
C ILE A 754 2.97 -9.78 3.28
N LYS A 755 2.30 -10.61 4.09
CA LYS A 755 2.28 -12.07 3.91
C LYS A 755 1.76 -12.47 2.54
N ARG A 756 0.72 -11.79 2.06
CA ARG A 756 0.12 -12.07 0.77
C ARG A 756 1.01 -11.64 -0.39
N GLU A 757 1.56 -10.42 -0.34
CA GLU A 757 2.35 -9.88 -1.45
C GLU A 757 3.76 -10.47 -1.51
N MET A 758 4.32 -10.89 -0.37
CA MET A 758 5.59 -11.64 -0.31
C MET A 758 5.45 -13.08 -0.79
N ASN A 759 4.24 -13.68 -0.68
CA ASN A 759 3.92 -15.07 -1.03
C ASN A 759 4.95 -16.09 -0.49
N SER A 760 5.57 -15.80 0.64
CA SER A 760 6.58 -16.64 1.29
C SER A 760 6.65 -16.32 2.78
N ALA A 761 6.46 -17.34 3.63
CA ALA A 761 6.57 -17.20 5.07
C ALA A 761 7.96 -16.68 5.49
N LYS A 762 9.02 -17.18 4.84
CA LYS A 762 10.39 -16.72 5.09
C LYS A 762 10.56 -15.23 4.86
N TRP A 763 10.09 -14.71 3.73
CA TRP A 763 10.20 -13.29 3.41
C TRP A 763 9.30 -12.41 4.25
N THR A 764 8.12 -12.92 4.66
CA THR A 764 7.24 -12.23 5.59
C THR A 764 7.92 -12.01 6.94
N TRP A 765 8.47 -13.06 7.55
CA TRP A 765 9.19 -12.95 8.82
C TRP A 765 10.47 -12.12 8.69
N THR A 766 11.15 -12.18 7.54
CA THR A 766 12.32 -11.33 7.28
C THR A 766 11.91 -9.85 7.22
N ALA A 767 10.78 -9.52 6.60
CA ALA A 767 10.28 -8.14 6.55
C ALA A 767 9.94 -7.62 7.95
N ILE A 768 9.17 -8.38 8.74
CA ILE A 768 8.78 -8.03 10.11
C ILE A 768 10.03 -7.88 10.99
N GLY A 769 10.93 -8.86 10.95
CA GLY A 769 12.18 -8.81 11.74
C GLY A 769 13.07 -7.64 11.35
N TYR A 770 13.14 -7.29 10.06
CA TYR A 770 13.86 -6.12 9.59
C TYR A 770 13.26 -4.84 10.12
N GLN A 771 11.94 -4.66 10.03
CA GLN A 771 11.24 -3.47 10.49
C GLN A 771 11.41 -3.26 12.00
N CYS A 772 11.17 -4.32 12.81
CA CYS A 772 11.37 -4.25 14.27
C CYS A 772 12.84 -4.00 14.64
N GLY A 773 13.77 -4.68 13.99
CA GLY A 773 15.20 -4.51 14.26
C GLY A 773 15.70 -3.13 13.87
N PHE A 774 15.25 -2.59 12.72
CA PHE A 774 15.60 -1.25 12.28
C PHE A 774 15.02 -0.19 13.22
N ALA A 775 13.75 -0.30 13.61
CA ALA A 775 13.11 0.57 14.59
C ALA A 775 13.87 0.59 15.92
N TYR A 776 14.22 -0.61 16.43
CA TYR A 776 14.96 -0.74 17.67
C TYR A 776 16.31 -0.04 17.63
N VAL A 777 17.07 -0.25 16.54
CA VAL A 777 18.40 0.36 16.40
C VAL A 777 18.31 1.88 16.28
N VAL A 778 17.35 2.41 15.51
CA VAL A 778 17.17 3.86 15.36
C VAL A 778 16.78 4.49 16.69
N SER A 779 15.81 3.93 17.40
CA SER A 779 15.37 4.40 18.72
C SER A 779 16.47 4.35 19.77
N LEU A 780 17.25 3.26 19.80
CA LEU A 780 18.43 3.14 20.67
C LEU A 780 19.47 4.23 20.41
N CYS A 781 19.72 4.55 19.12
CA CYS A 781 20.63 5.61 18.76
C CYS A 781 20.10 6.98 19.21
N ILE A 782 18.81 7.27 18.95
CA ILE A 782 18.18 8.53 19.35
C ILE A 782 18.29 8.74 20.86
N TYR A 783 17.88 7.77 21.65
CA TYR A 783 17.88 7.87 23.12
C TYR A 783 19.28 8.03 23.69
N ASN A 784 20.20 7.10 23.36
CA ASN A 784 21.51 7.07 24.00
C ASN A 784 22.44 8.20 23.51
N ILE A 785 22.37 8.58 22.24
CA ILE A 785 23.16 9.72 21.74
C ILE A 785 22.53 11.03 22.23
N GLY A 786 21.18 11.10 22.27
CA GLY A 786 20.49 12.25 22.86
C GLY A 786 20.89 12.50 24.31
N ARG A 787 20.92 11.46 25.15
CA ARG A 787 21.40 11.55 26.55
C ARG A 787 22.86 11.94 26.67
N LEU A 788 23.71 11.45 25.79
CA LEU A 788 25.11 11.86 25.77
C LEU A 788 25.27 13.37 25.48
N ILE A 789 24.43 13.92 24.59
CA ILE A 789 24.50 15.34 24.21
C ILE A 789 23.81 16.22 25.25
N ALA A 790 22.66 15.81 25.79
CA ALA A 790 21.87 16.62 26.72
C ALA A 790 22.43 16.58 28.15
N ASP A 791 22.77 15.40 28.65
CA ASP A 791 23.08 15.16 30.05
C ASP A 791 24.54 14.78 30.28
N GLY A 792 25.32 14.57 29.22
CA GLY A 792 26.68 14.03 29.29
C GLY A 792 26.74 12.58 29.85
N ALA A 793 25.60 11.91 29.94
CA ALA A 793 25.52 10.58 30.53
C ALA A 793 26.06 9.51 29.57
N PHE A 794 27.04 8.76 30.04
CA PHE A 794 27.70 7.70 29.27
C PHE A 794 27.33 6.32 29.80
N SER A 795 26.85 5.43 28.94
CA SER A 795 26.49 4.07 29.27
C SER A 795 27.05 3.08 28.24
N ILE A 796 27.01 1.77 28.58
CA ILE A 796 27.40 0.74 27.62
C ILE A 796 26.56 0.78 26.32
N TRP A 797 25.30 1.20 26.43
CA TRP A 797 24.40 1.37 25.31
C TRP A 797 24.74 2.56 24.43
N THR A 798 25.39 3.59 25.01
CA THR A 798 25.93 4.73 24.26
C THR A 798 27.06 4.26 23.33
N VAL A 799 27.92 3.37 23.80
CA VAL A 799 28.98 2.77 22.95
C VAL A 799 28.35 1.94 21.83
N ALA A 800 27.36 1.12 22.17
CA ALA A 800 26.63 0.34 21.17
C ALA A 800 25.96 1.23 20.12
N ALA A 801 25.30 2.31 20.53
CA ALA A 801 24.67 3.30 19.63
C ALA A 801 25.69 3.96 18.69
N ILE A 802 26.84 4.39 19.20
CA ILE A 802 27.91 4.99 18.38
C ILE A 802 28.45 3.97 17.38
N LEU A 803 28.70 2.74 17.79
CA LEU A 803 29.14 1.66 16.89
C LEU A 803 28.11 1.35 15.80
N LEU A 804 26.83 1.37 16.14
CA LEU A 804 25.73 1.19 15.17
C LEU A 804 25.66 2.35 14.18
N VAL A 805 25.78 3.59 14.63
CA VAL A 805 25.82 4.76 13.73
C VAL A 805 27.03 4.68 12.80
N VAL A 806 28.22 4.35 13.32
CA VAL A 806 29.41 4.14 12.49
C VAL A 806 29.18 3.01 11.49
N GLY A 807 28.54 1.93 11.93
CA GLY A 807 28.14 0.80 11.07
C GLY A 807 27.16 1.23 9.96
N PHE A 808 26.14 2.00 10.29
CA PHE A 808 25.21 2.57 9.31
C PHE A 808 25.90 3.50 8.30
N LEU A 809 26.76 4.40 8.78
CA LEU A 809 27.55 5.29 7.92
C LEU A 809 28.47 4.45 7.01
N TYR A 810 29.14 3.44 7.55
CA TYR A 810 29.96 2.55 6.74
C TYR A 810 29.13 1.84 5.65
N LEU A 811 27.96 1.29 6.01
CA LEU A 811 27.07 0.64 5.04
C LEU A 811 26.52 1.64 4.01
N LEU A 812 26.24 2.89 4.42
CA LEU A 812 25.75 3.94 3.56
C LEU A 812 26.79 4.39 2.53
N PHE A 813 28.06 4.51 2.93
CA PHE A 813 29.13 5.00 2.07
C PHE A 813 29.97 3.90 1.41
N ARG A 814 29.79 2.64 1.80
CA ARG A 814 30.46 1.50 1.19
C ARG A 814 30.17 1.45 -0.31
N PRO A 815 31.19 1.43 -1.21
CA PRO A 815 30.97 1.31 -2.64
C PRO A 815 30.31 -0.03 -2.98
N THR A 816 29.42 -0.02 -3.99
CA THR A 816 28.82 -1.23 -4.55
C THR A 816 29.90 -2.14 -5.16
N LYS A 817 29.64 -3.45 -5.31
CA LYS A 817 30.60 -4.38 -5.93
C LYS A 817 30.92 -3.96 -7.36
N GLU A 818 29.91 -3.53 -8.11
CA GLU A 818 30.05 -3.04 -9.49
C GLU A 818 30.97 -1.83 -9.58
N ALA A 819 30.82 -0.86 -8.67
CA ALA A 819 31.72 0.30 -8.60
C ALA A 819 33.17 -0.11 -8.23
N LYS A 820 33.37 -1.21 -7.50
CA LYS A 820 34.68 -1.77 -7.20
C LYS A 820 35.29 -2.49 -8.41
N GLU A 821 34.49 -3.24 -9.15
CA GLU A 821 34.91 -3.93 -10.36
C GLU A 821 35.24 -2.95 -11.47
N TYR A 822 34.41 -1.89 -11.61
CA TYR A 822 34.66 -0.79 -12.56
C TYR A 822 35.95 -0.02 -12.22
N LYS A 823 36.17 0.34 -10.94
CA LYS A 823 37.44 0.95 -10.51
C LYS A 823 38.63 0.06 -10.73
N LYS A 824 38.49 -1.24 -10.46
CA LYS A 824 39.54 -2.24 -10.69
C LYS A 824 39.83 -2.45 -12.19
N ALA A 825 38.79 -2.40 -13.04
CA ALA A 825 38.93 -2.47 -14.49
C ALA A 825 39.51 -1.15 -15.07
N ALA A 826 39.18 -0.01 -14.46
CA ALA A 826 39.69 1.29 -14.85
C ALA A 826 41.09 1.64 -14.30
N GLY A 827 41.70 0.74 -13.49
CA GLY A 827 43.05 0.94 -12.93
C GLY A 827 43.14 2.13 -11.95
N VAL A 828 42.00 2.54 -11.35
CA VAL A 828 41.94 3.63 -10.37
C VAL A 828 41.74 2.99 -8.99
N ASP A 829 42.84 2.82 -8.23
CA ASP A 829 42.80 2.40 -6.84
C ASP A 829 42.20 3.46 -5.88
#